data_d52c10166f7a7d74ffdaa85c16c57891
#
_entry.id   d52c10166f7a7d74ffdaa85c16c57891
#
_cell.length_a   1.000
_cell.length_b   1.000
_cell.length_c   1.000
_cell.angle_alpha   90.00
_cell.angle_beta   90.00
_cell.angle_gamma   90.00
#
_symmetry.space_group_name_H-M   'P 1'
#
loop_
_entity.id
_entity.type
_entity.pdbx_description
1 polymer ?
#
loop_
_entity_poly.entity_id
_entity_poly.type
_entity_poly.pdbx_seq_one_letter_code
_entity_poly.pdbx_strand_id
1 'polypeptide(L)'
;MKSEIIKSGNERAPHRSLLRATGAIESDEDFKKPFIAIANSFTDIIPGHTHLDFVGALVKKFVREAGGVPFVFNTIGVDDGIAMGHSGMKYSLPSRELIADSMETMLKAHCFDGLICIPNCDKIIPGMLMAAMRVNIPTIFVSGGPMAAGIKRLKKANIDGLDFLQPAEETSDLISVFRGVAELESGKISKEDLDRIEKTACPTCGSCSGMFTANSMNCLCEALGLALPGNGTVLAVSKERENLYLAAAKQIIKLIEWDLKPRDIATIEAFDNAFALDMAMGGSTNTVLHGLAVAREAGIDYDISRIDRISQKTPCLCKVSPSSSYHMQDVHRAGGVYTILGELKRLDETRKSNDPILHLSCKTVTGKTIGENIELWDVRSSTARKDANMISISGSTVVIKLPIESSEAKQPQLVLKPIEYFPGNAEAIQLWRIAAAVNSNNIDLIRTILSDNCSIKLNRKSVASTGEQTLAFFSSLAKTNDGFLRTELAGTEKIPSLIFWLFKKDGSKVKAGLIKQIKLDQHGLIRSISWSDKESDFKSVTGTGFMPYDLFTEFRPDDCIRRFSNPYSPDGGLAILYGRLAPQGSVVKTAGISEQFKKNCGPDFVFQGPCVIFESQEEACEGILAGKIKPGDVVVIRNEGPQGGPGMQEMLSPTSYIAGLGLGDKVALLTDGRFSGGTAGACIGHISPEAYEGGPIGLLKQGDIVRIDFPNRKIDVVLSDSELEERKKQFKPVKRELTGWLSRYRKMVTNASKGATLNG
;
A
#
# COMPACT_ATOMS: atom_id res chain seq x y z
N MET A 1 -31.84 -8.95 14.11
CA MET A 1 -31.12 -9.07 12.81
C MET A 1 -31.93 -8.40 11.71
N LYS A 2 -31.32 -7.63 10.82
CA LYS A 2 -32.03 -7.01 9.67
C LYS A 2 -32.51 -8.06 8.68
N SER A 3 -31.79 -9.14 8.52
CA SER A 3 -32.13 -10.26 7.64
C SER A 3 -33.43 -10.99 8.00
N GLU A 4 -33.98 -10.76 9.18
CA GLU A 4 -35.33 -11.32 9.56
C GLU A 4 -36.41 -10.92 8.54
N ILE A 5 -36.29 -9.74 7.92
CA ILE A 5 -37.25 -9.25 6.92
C ILE A 5 -37.36 -10.20 5.72
N ILE A 6 -36.32 -10.94 5.37
CA ILE A 6 -36.28 -11.82 4.19
C ILE A 6 -36.30 -13.32 4.56
N LYS A 7 -36.22 -13.69 5.83
CA LYS A 7 -36.08 -15.11 6.24
C LYS A 7 -37.17 -15.58 7.21
N SER A 8 -37.83 -14.69 7.96
CA SER A 8 -38.82 -15.05 8.99
C SER A 8 -40.26 -14.90 8.50
N GLY A 9 -41.15 -15.76 9.01
CA GLY A 9 -42.57 -15.78 8.66
C GLY A 9 -42.91 -16.64 7.44
N ASN A 10 -44.16 -17.07 7.35
CA ASN A 10 -44.62 -17.94 6.25
C ASN A 10 -44.65 -17.20 4.89
N GLU A 11 -44.95 -15.89 4.90
CA GLU A 11 -44.97 -15.03 3.74
C GLU A 11 -43.58 -14.89 3.09
N ARG A 12 -42.49 -15.28 3.79
CA ARG A 12 -41.12 -15.28 3.31
C ARG A 12 -40.69 -16.63 2.73
N ALA A 13 -41.58 -17.60 2.59
CA ALA A 13 -41.26 -18.87 1.94
C ALA A 13 -40.69 -18.73 0.51
N PRO A 14 -41.20 -17.81 -0.36
CA PRO A 14 -40.57 -17.56 -1.66
C PRO A 14 -39.11 -17.09 -1.56
N HIS A 15 -38.78 -16.20 -0.61
CA HIS A 15 -37.44 -15.69 -0.39
C HIS A 15 -36.49 -16.83 0.06
N ARG A 16 -36.93 -17.66 1.03
CA ARG A 16 -36.16 -18.82 1.48
C ARG A 16 -35.93 -19.84 0.38
N SER A 17 -36.92 -20.03 -0.52
CA SER A 17 -36.78 -20.90 -1.68
C SER A 17 -35.65 -20.42 -2.60
N LEU A 18 -35.61 -19.11 -2.91
CA LEU A 18 -34.56 -18.50 -3.73
C LEU A 18 -33.19 -18.61 -3.03
N LEU A 19 -33.12 -18.31 -1.74
CA LEU A 19 -31.88 -18.42 -0.95
C LEU A 19 -31.33 -19.84 -0.90
N ARG A 20 -32.19 -20.88 -0.84
CA ARG A 20 -31.75 -22.28 -0.95
C ARG A 20 -31.19 -22.59 -2.36
N ALA A 21 -31.80 -22.06 -3.39
CA ALA A 21 -31.36 -22.29 -4.77
C ALA A 21 -29.95 -21.71 -5.04
N THR A 22 -29.49 -20.72 -4.27
CA THR A 22 -28.11 -20.19 -4.38
C THR A 22 -27.05 -21.13 -3.84
N GLY A 23 -27.42 -22.17 -3.07
CA GLY A 23 -26.50 -23.05 -2.34
C GLY A 23 -25.85 -22.38 -1.10
N ALA A 24 -26.19 -21.13 -0.78
CA ALA A 24 -25.67 -20.46 0.41
C ALA A 24 -26.33 -20.97 1.71
N ILE A 25 -27.51 -21.53 1.63
CA ILE A 25 -28.26 -22.15 2.73
C ILE A 25 -28.04 -23.65 2.68
N GLU A 26 -27.31 -24.19 3.63
CA GLU A 26 -26.99 -25.63 3.75
C GLU A 26 -28.03 -26.39 4.58
N SER A 27 -28.65 -25.70 5.52
CA SER A 27 -29.68 -26.28 6.40
C SER A 27 -30.66 -25.22 6.90
N ASP A 28 -31.78 -25.62 7.52
CA ASP A 28 -32.76 -24.73 8.11
C ASP A 28 -32.17 -23.89 9.28
N GLU A 29 -31.16 -24.40 9.95
CA GLU A 29 -30.45 -23.69 11.01
C GLU A 29 -29.74 -22.43 10.50
N ASP A 30 -29.41 -22.36 9.22
CA ASP A 30 -28.77 -21.19 8.63
C ASP A 30 -29.69 -19.95 8.65
N PHE A 31 -31.02 -20.15 8.63
CA PHE A 31 -31.94 -19.04 8.75
C PHE A 31 -31.96 -18.41 10.16
N LYS A 32 -31.40 -19.07 11.16
CA LYS A 32 -31.23 -18.52 12.54
C LYS A 32 -29.93 -17.72 12.69
N LYS A 33 -29.00 -17.85 11.74
CA LYS A 33 -27.67 -17.21 11.76
C LYS A 33 -27.72 -15.82 11.11
N PRO A 34 -26.76 -14.93 11.43
CA PRO A 34 -26.63 -13.65 10.73
C PRO A 34 -26.20 -13.84 9.28
N PHE A 35 -26.77 -13.03 8.38
CA PHE A 35 -26.38 -12.96 6.98
C PHE A 35 -25.29 -11.92 6.79
N ILE A 36 -24.10 -12.36 6.35
CA ILE A 36 -22.90 -11.55 6.23
C ILE A 36 -22.63 -11.26 4.76
N ALA A 37 -22.69 -9.98 4.39
CA ALA A 37 -22.21 -9.53 3.09
C ALA A 37 -20.69 -9.49 3.06
N ILE A 38 -20.08 -10.00 2.00
CA ILE A 38 -18.65 -9.87 1.72
C ILE A 38 -18.56 -9.05 0.43
N ALA A 39 -18.27 -7.75 0.59
CA ALA A 39 -18.04 -6.86 -0.54
C ALA A 39 -16.58 -7.04 -0.98
N ASN A 40 -16.39 -7.75 -2.08
CA ASN A 40 -15.10 -8.01 -2.68
C ASN A 40 -14.86 -7.04 -3.86
N SER A 41 -13.62 -6.83 -4.23
CA SER A 41 -13.23 -5.98 -5.35
C SER A 41 -12.34 -6.71 -6.36
N PHE A 42 -12.52 -8.03 -6.47
CA PHE A 42 -11.80 -8.85 -7.45
C PHE A 42 -11.95 -8.32 -8.87
N THR A 43 -10.81 -8.25 -9.57
CA THR A 43 -10.71 -8.06 -11.02
C THR A 43 -9.32 -8.49 -11.49
N ASP A 44 -9.24 -9.14 -12.66
CA ASP A 44 -7.98 -9.67 -13.21
C ASP A 44 -6.99 -8.57 -13.63
N ILE A 45 -7.51 -7.41 -14.07
CA ILE A 45 -6.67 -6.35 -14.64
C ILE A 45 -5.86 -5.57 -13.60
N ILE A 46 -6.15 -5.72 -12.30
CA ILE A 46 -5.49 -4.95 -11.24
C ILE A 46 -4.59 -5.87 -10.42
N PRO A 47 -3.25 -5.64 -10.36
CA PRO A 47 -2.33 -6.47 -9.56
C PRO A 47 -2.72 -6.58 -8.09
N GLY A 48 -3.28 -5.49 -7.53
CA GLY A 48 -3.79 -5.45 -6.17
C GLY A 48 -5.04 -6.28 -5.92
N HIS A 49 -5.75 -6.72 -6.96
CA HIS A 49 -7.06 -7.34 -6.86
C HIS A 49 -7.14 -8.74 -7.50
N THR A 50 -6.19 -9.11 -8.34
CA THR A 50 -6.20 -10.38 -9.08
C THR A 50 -6.27 -11.63 -8.18
N HIS A 51 -5.83 -11.55 -6.92
CA HIS A 51 -5.88 -12.64 -5.94
C HIS A 51 -7.15 -12.59 -5.06
N LEU A 52 -8.00 -11.58 -5.18
CA LEU A 52 -9.13 -11.38 -4.27
C LEU A 52 -10.30 -12.34 -4.54
N ASP A 53 -10.34 -13.03 -5.67
CA ASP A 53 -11.26 -14.16 -5.90
C ASP A 53 -11.01 -15.27 -4.89
N PHE A 54 -9.74 -15.67 -4.74
CA PHE A 54 -9.30 -16.64 -3.74
C PHE A 54 -9.56 -16.14 -2.32
N VAL A 55 -9.23 -14.86 -2.03
CA VAL A 55 -9.47 -14.25 -0.71
C VAL A 55 -10.97 -14.23 -0.39
N GLY A 56 -11.83 -13.87 -1.35
CA GLY A 56 -13.28 -13.91 -1.18
C GLY A 56 -13.81 -15.29 -0.82
N ALA A 57 -13.32 -16.33 -1.51
CA ALA A 57 -13.67 -17.72 -1.22
C ALA A 57 -13.17 -18.16 0.17
N LEU A 58 -11.97 -17.74 0.58
CA LEU A 58 -11.38 -18.03 1.89
C LEU A 58 -12.17 -17.35 3.00
N VAL A 59 -12.47 -16.06 2.88
CA VAL A 59 -13.27 -15.31 3.85
C VAL A 59 -14.68 -15.91 3.97
N LYS A 60 -15.29 -16.31 2.84
CA LYS A 60 -16.58 -17.02 2.83
C LYS A 60 -16.53 -18.28 3.69
N LYS A 61 -15.48 -19.09 3.56
CA LYS A 61 -15.24 -20.28 4.40
C LYS A 61 -15.13 -19.89 5.87
N PHE A 62 -14.30 -18.90 6.20
CA PHE A 62 -14.07 -18.51 7.59
C PHE A 62 -15.31 -17.90 8.27
N VAL A 63 -16.14 -17.15 7.53
CA VAL A 63 -17.43 -16.68 8.05
C VAL A 63 -18.37 -17.83 8.37
N ARG A 64 -18.40 -18.87 7.53
CA ARG A 64 -19.19 -20.06 7.77
C ARG A 64 -18.74 -20.78 9.05
N GLU A 65 -17.44 -20.96 9.22
CA GLU A 65 -16.84 -21.56 10.41
C GLU A 65 -17.07 -20.72 11.68
N ALA A 66 -17.16 -19.39 11.54
CA ALA A 66 -17.47 -18.48 12.64
C ALA A 66 -18.97 -18.40 13.01
N GLY A 67 -19.84 -19.11 12.28
CA GLY A 67 -21.28 -19.19 12.59
C GLY A 67 -22.18 -18.20 11.82
N GLY A 68 -21.67 -17.53 10.79
CA GLY A 68 -22.45 -16.69 9.89
C GLY A 68 -22.83 -17.36 8.58
N VAL A 69 -23.76 -16.79 7.83
CA VAL A 69 -24.08 -17.19 6.45
C VAL A 69 -23.51 -16.17 5.50
N PRO A 70 -22.45 -16.52 4.74
CA PRO A 70 -21.73 -15.56 3.89
C PRO A 70 -22.32 -15.44 2.50
N PHE A 71 -22.37 -14.21 1.98
CA PHE A 71 -22.77 -13.88 0.61
C PHE A 71 -21.74 -12.92 0.00
N VAL A 72 -21.04 -13.38 -1.03
CA VAL A 72 -20.03 -12.57 -1.74
C VAL A 72 -20.68 -11.85 -2.91
N PHE A 73 -20.35 -10.56 -3.07
CA PHE A 73 -20.59 -9.80 -4.28
C PHE A 73 -19.38 -8.93 -4.59
N ASN A 74 -19.17 -8.59 -5.86
CA ASN A 74 -18.04 -7.77 -6.29
C ASN A 74 -18.48 -6.35 -6.62
N THR A 75 -17.62 -5.37 -6.28
CA THR A 75 -17.68 -4.02 -6.81
C THR A 75 -16.86 -3.91 -8.08
N ILE A 76 -17.05 -2.83 -8.84
CA ILE A 76 -16.10 -2.45 -9.88
C ILE A 76 -14.79 -1.95 -9.24
N GLY A 77 -13.72 -1.94 -10.04
CA GLY A 77 -12.43 -1.34 -9.70
C GLY A 77 -11.80 -0.71 -10.93
N VAL A 78 -11.21 0.48 -10.77
CA VAL A 78 -10.35 1.12 -11.77
C VAL A 78 -8.95 1.15 -11.20
N ASP A 79 -7.98 0.63 -11.95
CA ASP A 79 -6.55 0.72 -11.58
C ASP A 79 -6.00 2.08 -11.98
N ASP A 80 -5.58 2.86 -10.97
CA ASP A 80 -4.99 4.16 -11.21
C ASP A 80 -3.67 4.07 -11.98
N GLY A 81 -2.87 3.02 -11.75
CA GLY A 81 -1.60 2.81 -12.44
C GLY A 81 -1.79 2.55 -13.94
N ILE A 82 -2.73 1.68 -14.31
CA ILE A 82 -3.03 1.37 -15.71
C ILE A 82 -3.79 2.52 -16.41
N ALA A 83 -4.66 3.21 -15.68
CA ALA A 83 -5.43 4.34 -16.21
C ALA A 83 -4.60 5.63 -16.33
N MET A 84 -3.44 5.70 -15.68
CA MET A 84 -2.61 6.91 -15.60
C MET A 84 -1.99 7.30 -16.95
N GLY A 85 -1.97 8.60 -17.25
CA GLY A 85 -1.37 9.13 -18.48
C GLY A 85 -2.28 9.08 -19.71
N HIS A 86 -3.54 8.67 -19.58
CA HIS A 86 -4.52 8.70 -20.66
C HIS A 86 -5.95 9.00 -20.14
N SER A 87 -6.91 9.17 -21.03
CA SER A 87 -8.28 9.57 -20.71
C SER A 87 -9.04 8.62 -19.75
N GLY A 88 -8.59 7.39 -19.61
CA GLY A 88 -9.12 6.42 -18.64
C GLY A 88 -9.03 6.90 -17.19
N MET A 89 -8.01 7.72 -16.87
CA MET A 89 -7.81 8.25 -15.52
C MET A 89 -8.96 9.16 -15.05
N LYS A 90 -9.72 9.75 -15.97
CA LYS A 90 -10.93 10.53 -15.66
C LYS A 90 -12.05 9.70 -15.03
N TYR A 91 -12.03 8.38 -15.18
CA TYR A 91 -13.00 7.47 -14.58
C TYR A 91 -12.61 6.98 -13.17
N SER A 92 -11.34 7.18 -12.77
CA SER A 92 -10.82 6.70 -11.49
C SER A 92 -11.60 7.32 -10.30
N LEU A 93 -11.54 8.63 -10.08
CA LEU A 93 -12.24 9.24 -8.95
C LEU A 93 -13.78 9.07 -9.03
N PRO A 94 -14.43 9.21 -10.19
CA PRO A 94 -15.87 8.95 -10.30
C PRO A 94 -16.29 7.51 -9.95
N SER A 95 -15.39 6.53 -10.09
CA SER A 95 -15.66 5.13 -9.69
C SER A 95 -15.87 4.98 -8.17
N ARG A 96 -15.27 5.84 -7.34
CA ARG A 96 -15.48 5.88 -5.90
C ARG A 96 -16.96 6.01 -5.54
N GLU A 97 -17.66 6.93 -6.22
CA GLU A 97 -19.09 7.15 -6.02
C GLU A 97 -19.94 5.95 -6.48
N LEU A 98 -19.61 5.39 -7.66
CA LEU A 98 -20.29 4.20 -8.16
C LEU A 98 -20.13 2.99 -7.23
N ILE A 99 -18.94 2.82 -6.65
CA ILE A 99 -18.69 1.77 -5.66
C ILE A 99 -19.59 1.98 -4.44
N ALA A 100 -19.64 3.21 -3.91
CA ALA A 100 -20.48 3.54 -2.76
C ALA A 100 -21.97 3.27 -3.05
N ASP A 101 -22.48 3.75 -4.19
CA ASP A 101 -23.87 3.59 -4.59
C ASP A 101 -24.25 2.13 -4.84
N SER A 102 -23.38 1.37 -5.53
CA SER A 102 -23.63 -0.04 -5.82
C SER A 102 -23.66 -0.89 -4.55
N MET A 103 -22.72 -0.65 -3.62
CA MET A 103 -22.70 -1.35 -2.34
C MET A 103 -23.91 -1.01 -1.49
N GLU A 104 -24.26 0.28 -1.37
CA GLU A 104 -25.46 0.69 -0.66
C GLU A 104 -26.70 -0.01 -1.20
N THR A 105 -26.83 -0.07 -2.54
CA THR A 105 -27.94 -0.74 -3.22
C THR A 105 -28.00 -2.23 -2.85
N MET A 106 -26.88 -2.94 -2.96
CA MET A 106 -26.82 -4.37 -2.62
C MET A 106 -27.15 -4.63 -1.15
N LEU A 107 -26.57 -3.84 -0.24
CA LEU A 107 -26.71 -4.06 1.20
C LEU A 107 -28.13 -3.77 1.70
N LYS A 108 -28.75 -2.69 1.21
CA LYS A 108 -30.11 -2.32 1.61
C LYS A 108 -31.16 -3.24 0.98
N ALA A 109 -31.02 -3.59 -0.31
CA ALA A 109 -31.99 -4.43 -1.01
C ALA A 109 -32.04 -5.87 -0.42
N HIS A 110 -30.93 -6.41 0.05
CA HIS A 110 -30.83 -7.79 0.54
C HIS A 110 -30.79 -7.91 2.08
N CYS A 111 -30.92 -6.81 2.80
CA CYS A 111 -31.10 -6.76 4.26
C CYS A 111 -30.03 -7.52 5.07
N PHE A 112 -28.75 -7.34 4.77
CA PHE A 112 -27.65 -7.97 5.48
C PHE A 112 -27.50 -7.48 6.93
N ASP A 113 -27.00 -8.36 7.80
CA ASP A 113 -26.77 -8.09 9.23
C ASP A 113 -25.38 -7.53 9.51
N GLY A 114 -24.40 -7.90 8.71
CA GLY A 114 -23.01 -7.45 8.82
C GLY A 114 -22.31 -7.41 7.47
N LEU A 115 -21.20 -6.68 7.43
CA LEU A 115 -20.41 -6.43 6.22
C LEU A 115 -18.91 -6.65 6.46
N ILE A 116 -18.29 -7.46 5.61
CA ILE A 116 -16.84 -7.52 5.48
C ILE A 116 -16.47 -6.86 4.15
N CYS A 117 -15.63 -5.81 4.20
CA CYS A 117 -15.10 -5.15 3.03
C CYS A 117 -13.70 -5.66 2.71
N ILE A 118 -13.46 -6.08 1.46
CA ILE A 118 -12.16 -6.55 0.95
C ILE A 118 -11.70 -5.60 -0.16
N PRO A 119 -11.25 -4.38 0.16
CA PRO A 119 -10.67 -3.44 -0.79
C PRO A 119 -9.17 -3.68 -0.94
N ASN A 120 -8.53 -3.06 -1.94
CA ASN A 120 -7.08 -2.96 -1.96
C ASN A 120 -6.50 -1.75 -2.71
N CYS A 121 -7.21 -1.10 -3.63
CA CYS A 121 -6.72 0.02 -4.43
C CYS A 121 -7.42 1.35 -4.15
N ASP A 122 -6.85 2.40 -4.71
CA ASP A 122 -6.99 3.83 -4.41
C ASP A 122 -8.43 4.32 -4.17
N LYS A 123 -9.33 4.05 -5.11
CA LYS A 123 -10.72 4.58 -5.06
C LYS A 123 -11.70 3.60 -4.45
N ILE A 124 -11.29 2.34 -4.39
CA ILE A 124 -12.12 1.25 -3.88
C ILE A 124 -12.23 1.33 -2.37
N ILE A 125 -11.11 1.58 -1.67
CA ILE A 125 -11.10 1.72 -0.20
C ILE A 125 -12.05 2.85 0.24
N PRO A 126 -11.89 4.11 -0.23
CA PRO A 126 -12.79 5.18 0.17
C PRO A 126 -14.23 4.97 -0.31
N GLY A 127 -14.48 4.37 -1.48
CA GLY A 127 -15.82 4.03 -1.95
C GLY A 127 -16.53 3.04 -1.02
N MET A 128 -15.84 2.01 -0.57
CA MET A 128 -16.36 1.05 0.43
C MET A 128 -16.56 1.70 1.81
N LEU A 129 -15.66 2.60 2.23
CA LEU A 129 -15.84 3.37 3.48
C LEU A 129 -17.08 4.25 3.42
N MET A 130 -17.30 4.97 2.32
CA MET A 130 -18.50 5.79 2.10
C MET A 130 -19.77 4.93 2.20
N ALA A 131 -19.81 3.77 1.53
CA ALA A 131 -20.95 2.84 1.62
C ALA A 131 -21.18 2.33 3.05
N ALA A 132 -20.12 1.96 3.77
CA ALA A 132 -20.20 1.51 5.15
C ALA A 132 -20.79 2.59 6.06
N MET A 133 -20.41 3.86 5.87
CA MET A 133 -20.97 4.99 6.62
C MET A 133 -22.46 5.21 6.28
N ARG A 134 -22.87 5.13 5.02
CA ARG A 134 -24.27 5.30 4.58
C ARG A 134 -25.18 4.22 5.13
N VAL A 135 -24.78 2.96 5.01
CA VAL A 135 -25.62 1.81 5.41
C VAL A 135 -25.61 1.60 6.92
N ASN A 136 -24.51 1.88 7.57
CA ASN A 136 -24.30 1.84 9.01
C ASN A 136 -24.79 0.53 9.66
N ILE A 137 -24.31 -0.60 9.16
CA ILE A 137 -24.42 -1.93 9.79
C ILE A 137 -23.07 -2.35 10.34
N PRO A 138 -22.97 -3.28 11.29
CA PRO A 138 -21.71 -3.82 11.75
C PRO A 138 -20.78 -4.15 10.60
N THR A 139 -19.59 -3.55 10.56
CA THR A 139 -18.68 -3.61 9.40
C THR A 139 -17.23 -3.74 9.85
N ILE A 140 -16.45 -4.54 9.13
CA ILE A 140 -15.00 -4.64 9.28
C ILE A 140 -14.31 -4.59 7.93
N PHE A 141 -13.16 -3.90 7.88
CA PHE A 141 -12.30 -3.84 6.69
C PHE A 141 -11.12 -4.81 6.86
N VAL A 142 -10.86 -5.56 5.81
CA VAL A 142 -9.67 -6.41 5.68
C VAL A 142 -9.15 -6.32 4.26
N SER A 143 -8.04 -5.62 4.05
CA SER A 143 -7.50 -5.37 2.71
C SER A 143 -6.81 -6.60 2.11
N GLY A 144 -6.64 -6.58 0.77
CA GLY A 144 -5.82 -7.59 0.09
C GLY A 144 -4.34 -7.53 0.44
N GLY A 145 -3.86 -6.43 0.99
CA GLY A 145 -2.47 -6.21 1.41
C GLY A 145 -1.57 -5.62 0.32
N PRO A 146 -0.45 -4.99 0.72
CA PRO A 146 0.55 -4.46 -0.20
C PRO A 146 1.37 -5.58 -0.86
N MET A 147 1.89 -5.30 -2.08
CA MET A 147 2.89 -6.14 -2.72
C MET A 147 4.26 -5.98 -2.08
N ALA A 148 5.16 -6.94 -2.32
CA ALA A 148 6.56 -6.80 -1.98
C ALA A 148 7.25 -5.74 -2.86
N ALA A 149 8.30 -5.10 -2.36
CA ALA A 149 9.13 -4.20 -3.16
C ALA A 149 9.92 -4.97 -4.21
N GLY A 150 10.11 -4.35 -5.37
CA GLY A 150 10.98 -4.86 -6.42
C GLY A 150 12.46 -4.55 -6.17
N ILE A 151 13.33 -5.07 -7.03
CA ILE A 151 14.78 -4.88 -6.96
C ILE A 151 15.26 -4.20 -8.24
N LYS A 152 15.80 -2.98 -8.12
CA LYS A 152 16.26 -2.19 -9.27
C LYS A 152 17.67 -2.57 -9.71
N ARG A 153 18.59 -2.80 -8.77
CA ARG A 153 20.00 -3.05 -9.06
C ARG A 153 20.57 -4.04 -8.09
N LEU A 154 21.16 -5.10 -8.64
CA LEU A 154 21.95 -6.04 -7.85
C LEU A 154 23.40 -5.54 -7.82
N LYS A 155 23.94 -5.30 -6.63
CA LYS A 155 25.34 -4.93 -6.47
C LYS A 155 26.20 -6.18 -6.67
N LYS A 156 27.19 -6.11 -7.57
CA LYS A 156 28.23 -7.12 -7.65
C LYS A 156 29.25 -6.84 -6.57
N ALA A 157 29.46 -7.78 -5.67
CA ALA A 157 30.62 -7.78 -4.79
C ALA A 157 31.57 -8.87 -5.22
N ASN A 158 32.84 -8.56 -5.41
CA ASN A 158 33.89 -9.54 -5.62
C ASN A 158 34.42 -9.94 -4.25
N ILE A 159 34.15 -11.17 -3.83
CA ILE A 159 34.68 -11.76 -2.60
C ILE A 159 35.52 -12.98 -3.01
N ASP A 160 36.80 -12.94 -2.74
CA ASP A 160 37.75 -14.01 -3.07
C ASP A 160 37.78 -14.40 -4.57
N GLY A 161 37.64 -13.41 -5.47
CA GLY A 161 37.68 -13.63 -6.91
C GLY A 161 36.36 -14.15 -7.52
N LEU A 162 35.26 -14.19 -6.74
CA LEU A 162 33.93 -14.55 -7.18
C LEU A 162 33.02 -13.31 -7.17
N ASP A 163 32.34 -13.08 -8.29
CA ASP A 163 31.31 -12.03 -8.38
C ASP A 163 30.03 -12.53 -7.72
N PHE A 164 29.67 -11.91 -6.62
CA PHE A 164 28.38 -12.13 -5.94
C PHE A 164 27.44 -10.99 -6.26
N LEU A 165 26.16 -11.34 -6.45
CA LEU A 165 25.11 -10.36 -6.39
C LEU A 165 24.77 -10.15 -4.92
N GLN A 166 25.10 -8.96 -4.40
CA GLN A 166 24.62 -8.53 -3.10
C GLN A 166 23.18 -8.03 -3.24
N PRO A 167 22.40 -8.07 -2.15
CA PRO A 167 21.08 -7.42 -2.12
C PRO A 167 21.26 -5.98 -2.55
N ALA A 168 20.28 -5.52 -3.32
CA ALA A 168 20.35 -4.22 -3.93
C ALA A 168 20.42 -3.10 -2.88
N GLU A 169 21.32 -2.15 -3.09
CA GLU A 169 21.26 -0.85 -2.43
C GLU A 169 20.00 -0.08 -2.88
N GLU A 170 19.37 -0.48 -3.99
CA GLU A 170 18.22 0.21 -4.58
C GLU A 170 17.06 -0.76 -4.82
N THR A 171 15.98 -0.54 -4.11
CA THR A 171 14.67 -1.13 -4.38
C THR A 171 13.99 -0.47 -5.57
N SER A 172 13.02 -1.14 -6.15
CA SER A 172 12.19 -0.60 -7.22
C SER A 172 10.71 -0.76 -6.91
N ASP A 173 9.92 0.08 -7.53
CA ASP A 173 8.47 0.08 -7.51
C ASP A 173 7.94 0.69 -8.82
N LEU A 174 6.63 0.84 -8.94
CA LEU A 174 6.01 1.44 -10.12
C LEU A 174 6.58 2.83 -10.46
N ILE A 175 6.95 3.65 -9.45
CA ILE A 175 7.53 4.98 -9.67
C ILE A 175 8.89 4.89 -10.36
N SER A 176 9.66 3.85 -10.05
CA SER A 176 10.94 3.58 -10.71
C SER A 176 10.76 3.34 -12.21
N VAL A 177 9.66 2.71 -12.63
CA VAL A 177 9.34 2.51 -14.06
C VAL A 177 8.99 3.84 -14.73
N PHE A 178 8.10 4.65 -14.13
CA PHE A 178 7.75 5.97 -14.67
C PHE A 178 8.96 6.89 -14.79
N ARG A 179 9.84 6.88 -13.80
CA ARG A 179 11.10 7.64 -13.85
C ARG A 179 12.02 7.10 -14.94
N GLY A 180 12.12 5.78 -15.07
CA GLY A 180 12.94 5.10 -16.08
C GLY A 180 12.55 5.49 -17.51
N VAL A 181 11.27 5.75 -17.79
CA VAL A 181 10.85 6.27 -19.11
C VAL A 181 11.53 7.61 -19.43
N ALA A 182 11.49 8.57 -18.50
CA ALA A 182 12.14 9.87 -18.72
C ALA A 182 13.67 9.77 -18.73
N GLU A 183 14.24 8.86 -17.96
CA GLU A 183 15.68 8.57 -17.96
C GLU A 183 16.15 7.98 -19.29
N LEU A 184 15.33 7.12 -19.92
CA LEU A 184 15.59 6.60 -21.27
C LEU A 184 15.51 7.71 -22.33
N GLU A 185 14.44 8.50 -22.32
CA GLU A 185 14.27 9.62 -23.28
C GLU A 185 15.41 10.65 -23.17
N SER A 186 15.96 10.84 -21.97
CA SER A 186 17.12 11.72 -21.75
C SER A 186 18.49 11.04 -21.96
N GLY A 187 18.51 9.77 -22.39
CA GLY A 187 19.74 9.02 -22.65
C GLY A 187 20.55 8.64 -21.41
N LYS A 188 19.96 8.69 -20.22
CA LYS A 188 20.63 8.34 -18.95
C LYS A 188 20.69 6.84 -18.69
N ILE A 189 19.75 6.08 -19.21
CA ILE A 189 19.71 4.62 -19.14
C ILE A 189 19.48 4.02 -20.53
N SER A 190 19.81 2.74 -20.69
CA SER A 190 19.54 1.99 -21.92
C SER A 190 18.10 1.41 -21.92
N LYS A 191 17.67 0.95 -23.11
CA LYS A 191 16.39 0.22 -23.23
C LYS A 191 16.38 -1.05 -22.39
N GLU A 192 17.50 -1.77 -22.35
CA GLU A 192 17.69 -2.98 -21.57
C GLU A 192 17.57 -2.71 -20.05
N ASP A 193 18.04 -1.53 -19.61
CA ASP A 193 17.88 -1.11 -18.22
C ASP A 193 16.41 -0.86 -17.87
N LEU A 194 15.67 -0.17 -18.76
CA LEU A 194 14.23 0.04 -18.57
C LEU A 194 13.47 -1.28 -18.56
N ASP A 195 13.73 -2.18 -19.53
CA ASP A 195 13.10 -3.50 -19.61
C ASP A 195 13.34 -4.34 -18.35
N ARG A 196 14.52 -4.19 -17.73
CA ARG A 196 14.84 -4.86 -16.45
C ARG A 196 14.02 -4.28 -15.30
N ILE A 197 13.94 -2.95 -15.18
CA ILE A 197 13.15 -2.27 -14.14
C ILE A 197 11.68 -2.66 -14.28
N GLU A 198 11.12 -2.62 -15.49
CA GLU A 198 9.74 -3.00 -15.80
C GLU A 198 9.41 -4.40 -15.28
N LYS A 199 10.27 -5.39 -15.56
CA LYS A 199 10.05 -6.79 -15.17
C LYS A 199 10.19 -7.06 -13.67
N THR A 200 10.81 -6.16 -12.91
CA THR A 200 11.15 -6.41 -11.50
C THR A 200 10.47 -5.46 -10.52
N ALA A 201 9.87 -4.39 -11.00
CA ALA A 201 9.29 -3.34 -10.14
C ALA A 201 8.05 -3.79 -9.35
N CYS A 202 7.23 -4.69 -9.92
CA CYS A 202 5.99 -5.19 -9.32
C CYS A 202 6.05 -6.72 -9.21
N PRO A 203 6.77 -7.27 -8.22
CA PRO A 203 7.13 -8.70 -8.21
C PRO A 203 6.03 -9.64 -7.70
N THR A 204 4.99 -9.13 -7.01
CA THR A 204 3.91 -9.95 -6.44
C THR A 204 2.54 -9.31 -6.67
N CYS A 205 1.46 -10.06 -6.40
CA CYS A 205 0.15 -9.44 -6.22
C CYS A 205 0.14 -8.57 -4.97
N GLY A 206 -0.84 -7.67 -4.88
CA GLY A 206 -1.00 -6.71 -3.79
C GLY A 206 -1.13 -5.28 -4.31
N SER A 207 -1.52 -4.34 -3.44
CA SER A 207 -1.45 -2.91 -3.72
C SER A 207 0.01 -2.46 -3.87
N CYS A 208 0.25 -1.23 -4.29
CA CYS A 208 1.62 -0.72 -4.46
C CYS A 208 2.50 -0.96 -3.23
N SER A 209 3.81 -1.17 -3.43
CA SER A 209 4.74 -1.42 -2.32
C SER A 209 5.10 -0.17 -1.50
N GLY A 210 4.91 1.04 -2.07
CA GLY A 210 5.19 2.33 -1.41
C GLY A 210 3.98 2.91 -0.65
N MET A 211 4.19 4.09 -0.02
CA MET A 211 3.13 4.85 0.67
C MET A 211 2.35 5.71 -0.34
N PHE A 212 1.64 5.01 -1.24
CA PHE A 212 0.74 5.62 -2.20
C PHE A 212 -0.69 5.63 -1.62
N THR A 213 -1.67 6.07 -2.40
CA THR A 213 -3.02 6.29 -1.87
C THR A 213 -3.64 5.01 -1.29
N ALA A 214 -3.49 3.87 -1.97
CA ALA A 214 -4.02 2.58 -1.50
C ALA A 214 -3.54 2.21 -0.10
N ASN A 215 -2.22 2.23 0.12
CA ASN A 215 -1.63 1.87 1.41
C ASN A 215 -1.90 2.93 2.47
N SER A 216 -1.88 4.24 2.11
CA SER A 216 -2.28 5.30 3.03
C SER A 216 -3.71 5.06 3.54
N MET A 217 -4.67 4.82 2.65
CA MET A 217 -6.07 4.57 3.04
C MET A 217 -6.24 3.27 3.84
N ASN A 218 -5.50 2.18 3.51
CA ASN A 218 -5.53 0.94 4.28
C ASN A 218 -4.97 1.12 5.71
N CYS A 219 -3.92 1.94 5.88
CA CYS A 219 -3.39 2.30 7.20
C CYS A 219 -4.37 3.23 7.96
N LEU A 220 -5.02 4.17 7.26
CA LEU A 220 -6.05 5.02 7.85
C LEU A 220 -7.22 4.19 8.40
N CYS A 221 -7.63 3.08 7.75
CA CYS A 221 -8.66 2.19 8.28
C CYS A 221 -8.31 1.63 9.66
N GLU A 222 -7.01 1.37 9.95
CA GLU A 222 -6.56 0.94 11.28
C GLU A 222 -6.71 2.07 12.32
N ALA A 223 -6.21 3.26 12.02
CA ALA A 223 -6.24 4.39 12.94
C ALA A 223 -7.65 4.95 13.14
N LEU A 224 -8.52 4.86 12.11
CA LEU A 224 -9.95 5.17 12.22
C LEU A 224 -10.70 4.13 13.07
N GLY A 225 -10.10 2.96 13.32
CA GLY A 225 -10.67 1.90 14.13
C GLY A 225 -11.54 0.89 13.38
N LEU A 226 -11.60 0.92 12.04
CA LEU A 226 -12.46 0.05 11.22
C LEU A 226 -11.76 -1.21 10.69
N ALA A 227 -10.46 -1.35 10.92
CA ALA A 227 -9.67 -2.52 10.53
C ALA A 227 -8.85 -3.07 11.70
N LEU A 228 -8.47 -4.34 11.59
CA LEU A 228 -7.59 -4.98 12.57
C LEU A 228 -6.14 -4.49 12.41
N PRO A 229 -5.33 -4.51 13.49
CA PRO A 229 -3.90 -4.22 13.43
C PRO A 229 -3.17 -5.07 12.38
N GLY A 230 -2.34 -4.42 11.56
CA GLY A 230 -1.62 -5.03 10.45
C GLY A 230 -2.35 -4.96 9.10
N ASN A 231 -3.56 -4.43 9.04
CA ASN A 231 -4.35 -4.34 7.82
C ASN A 231 -3.60 -3.63 6.68
N GLY A 232 -2.95 -2.49 6.96
CA GLY A 232 -2.27 -1.68 5.95
C GLY A 232 -0.84 -2.12 5.63
N THR A 233 -0.21 -2.97 6.47
CA THR A 233 1.23 -3.21 6.38
C THR A 233 1.63 -4.66 6.10
N VAL A 234 0.81 -5.65 6.49
CA VAL A 234 1.06 -7.06 6.22
C VAL A 234 0.98 -7.32 4.71
N LEU A 235 2.01 -7.93 4.13
CA LEU A 235 2.05 -8.21 2.68
C LEU A 235 0.93 -9.14 2.22
N ALA A 236 0.45 -8.94 1.00
CA ALA A 236 -0.58 -9.76 0.36
C ALA A 236 -0.22 -11.25 0.30
N VAL A 237 1.05 -11.55 0.09
CA VAL A 237 1.58 -12.90 -0.09
C VAL A 237 2.05 -13.57 1.22
N SER A 238 1.90 -12.90 2.37
CA SER A 238 2.34 -13.47 3.65
C SER A 238 1.27 -14.34 4.30
N LYS A 239 1.71 -15.37 5.07
CA LYS A 239 0.80 -16.18 5.87
C LYS A 239 0.03 -15.38 6.93
N GLU A 240 0.64 -14.32 7.44
CA GLU A 240 0.01 -13.41 8.40
C GLU A 240 -1.24 -12.73 7.83
N ARG A 241 -1.26 -12.46 6.52
CA ARG A 241 -2.43 -11.92 5.82
C ARG A 241 -3.63 -12.86 5.89
N GLU A 242 -3.42 -14.18 5.76
CA GLU A 242 -4.48 -15.18 5.92
C GLU A 242 -5.05 -15.17 7.34
N ASN A 243 -4.19 -15.01 8.36
CA ASN A 243 -4.64 -14.90 9.76
C ASN A 243 -5.52 -13.65 9.98
N LEU A 244 -5.27 -12.55 9.27
CA LEU A 244 -6.14 -11.37 9.32
C LEU A 244 -7.52 -11.64 8.72
N TYR A 245 -7.61 -12.39 7.63
CA TYR A 245 -8.91 -12.80 7.06
C TYR A 245 -9.71 -13.66 8.02
N LEU A 246 -9.07 -14.63 8.66
CA LEU A 246 -9.72 -15.46 9.70
C LEU A 246 -10.16 -14.64 10.91
N ALA A 247 -9.31 -13.72 11.36
CA ALA A 247 -9.63 -12.84 12.48
C ALA A 247 -10.81 -11.91 12.17
N ALA A 248 -10.84 -11.33 10.95
CA ALA A 248 -11.94 -10.47 10.49
C ALA A 248 -13.27 -11.24 10.41
N ALA A 249 -13.25 -12.47 9.89
CA ALA A 249 -14.43 -13.34 9.83
C ALA A 249 -15.00 -13.72 11.21
N LYS A 250 -14.15 -13.90 12.20
CA LYS A 250 -14.58 -14.11 13.60
C LYS A 250 -15.07 -12.80 14.22
N GLN A 251 -14.41 -11.70 13.92
CA GLN A 251 -14.69 -10.42 14.55
C GLN A 251 -16.02 -9.82 14.08
N ILE A 252 -16.45 -10.04 12.83
CA ILE A 252 -17.74 -9.53 12.34
C ILE A 252 -18.93 -10.09 13.14
N ILE A 253 -18.84 -11.35 13.58
CA ILE A 253 -19.90 -11.95 14.41
C ILE A 253 -20.02 -11.21 15.74
N LYS A 254 -18.88 -10.90 16.39
CA LYS A 254 -18.85 -10.12 17.63
C LYS A 254 -19.38 -8.69 17.42
N LEU A 255 -19.03 -8.05 16.29
CA LEU A 255 -19.55 -6.71 16.01
C LEU A 255 -21.07 -6.70 15.89
N ILE A 256 -21.67 -7.77 15.33
CA ILE A 256 -23.12 -7.92 15.27
C ILE A 256 -23.70 -8.13 16.67
N GLU A 257 -23.08 -8.98 17.49
CA GLU A 257 -23.49 -9.23 18.89
C GLU A 257 -23.44 -7.95 19.73
N TRP A 258 -22.43 -7.11 19.54
CA TRP A 258 -22.27 -5.82 20.20
C TRP A 258 -23.10 -4.69 19.60
N ASP A 259 -23.74 -4.91 18.46
CA ASP A 259 -24.37 -3.88 17.62
C ASP A 259 -23.45 -2.68 17.33
N LEU A 260 -22.14 -2.93 17.22
CA LEU A 260 -21.13 -1.90 16.99
C LEU A 260 -21.01 -1.59 15.50
N LYS A 261 -21.37 -0.37 15.14
CA LYS A 261 -21.51 0.09 13.74
C LYS A 261 -20.41 1.08 13.35
N PRO A 262 -20.17 1.30 12.05
CA PRO A 262 -19.16 2.25 11.57
C PRO A 262 -19.26 3.65 12.18
N ARG A 263 -20.46 4.22 12.31
CA ARG A 263 -20.63 5.58 12.87
C ARG A 263 -20.42 5.65 14.38
N ASP A 264 -20.46 4.51 15.10
CA ASP A 264 -20.13 4.45 16.52
C ASP A 264 -18.62 4.48 16.75
N ILE A 265 -17.85 4.15 15.71
CA ILE A 265 -16.36 4.11 15.69
C ILE A 265 -15.81 5.37 15.04
N ALA A 266 -16.29 5.71 13.85
CA ALA A 266 -15.82 6.83 13.03
C ALA A 266 -16.39 8.17 13.55
N THR A 267 -15.97 8.57 14.75
CA THR A 267 -16.26 9.89 15.35
C THR A 267 -15.30 10.94 14.80
N ILE A 268 -15.55 12.21 15.11
CA ILE A 268 -14.67 13.31 14.69
C ILE A 268 -13.26 13.12 15.23
N GLU A 269 -13.13 12.61 16.47
CA GLU A 269 -11.86 12.30 17.12
C GLU A 269 -11.16 11.10 16.45
N ALA A 270 -11.91 10.12 15.97
CA ALA A 270 -11.35 8.99 15.23
C ALA A 270 -10.78 9.44 13.86
N PHE A 271 -11.43 10.41 13.20
CA PHE A 271 -10.86 11.06 12.01
C PHE A 271 -9.60 11.85 12.35
N ASP A 272 -9.53 12.52 13.51
CA ASP A 272 -8.31 13.17 13.96
C ASP A 272 -7.16 12.18 14.13
N ASN A 273 -7.41 11.02 14.75
CA ASN A 273 -6.41 9.94 14.86
C ASN A 273 -5.94 9.44 13.50
N ALA A 274 -6.87 9.25 12.55
CA ALA A 274 -6.54 8.82 11.20
C ALA A 274 -5.67 9.85 10.48
N PHE A 275 -6.00 11.13 10.53
CA PHE A 275 -5.19 12.19 9.95
C PHE A 275 -3.86 12.41 10.69
N ALA A 276 -3.82 12.22 12.01
CA ALA A 276 -2.55 12.25 12.75
C ALA A 276 -1.60 11.13 12.29
N LEU A 277 -2.10 9.92 12.08
CA LEU A 277 -1.31 8.84 11.45
C LEU A 277 -0.83 9.25 10.06
N ASP A 278 -1.72 9.79 9.22
CA ASP A 278 -1.40 10.20 7.85
C ASP A 278 -0.26 11.24 7.80
N MET A 279 -0.33 12.24 8.72
CA MET A 279 0.73 13.24 8.88
C MET A 279 2.04 12.62 9.35
N ALA A 280 1.99 11.69 10.30
CA ALA A 280 3.17 11.02 10.84
C ALA A 280 3.85 10.08 9.83
N MET A 281 3.07 9.51 8.90
CA MET A 281 3.56 8.60 7.85
C MET A 281 3.99 9.32 6.56
N GLY A 282 3.66 10.61 6.40
CA GLY A 282 3.81 11.28 5.11
C GLY A 282 3.00 10.60 4.00
N GLY A 283 1.70 10.40 4.24
CA GLY A 283 0.80 9.70 3.35
C GLY A 283 0.56 10.38 1.99
N SER A 284 -0.46 9.93 1.29
CA SER A 284 -0.84 10.49 -0.02
C SER A 284 -1.68 11.76 0.16
N THR A 285 -1.48 12.77 -0.69
CA THR A 285 -2.35 13.95 -0.73
C THR A 285 -3.82 13.59 -0.99
N ASN A 286 -4.08 12.45 -1.65
CA ASN A 286 -5.42 11.96 -1.93
C ASN A 286 -6.21 11.57 -0.67
N THR A 287 -5.54 11.24 0.43
CA THR A 287 -6.19 10.91 1.71
C THR A 287 -7.01 12.09 2.25
N VAL A 288 -6.55 13.33 2.03
CA VAL A 288 -7.29 14.55 2.38
C VAL A 288 -8.64 14.57 1.67
N LEU A 289 -8.63 14.35 0.34
CA LEU A 289 -9.85 14.32 -0.46
C LEU A 289 -10.80 13.19 -0.02
N HIS A 290 -10.25 12.00 0.20
CA HIS A 290 -11.04 10.82 0.53
C HIS A 290 -11.54 10.85 1.98
N GLY A 291 -10.74 11.33 2.93
CA GLY A 291 -11.15 11.47 4.31
C GLY A 291 -12.30 12.45 4.48
N LEU A 292 -12.28 13.60 3.78
CA LEU A 292 -13.38 14.55 3.75
C LEU A 292 -14.68 13.91 3.18
N ALA A 293 -14.56 13.10 2.11
CA ALA A 293 -15.69 12.40 1.53
C ALA A 293 -16.31 11.37 2.51
N VAL A 294 -15.47 10.58 3.18
CA VAL A 294 -15.92 9.58 4.16
C VAL A 294 -16.54 10.24 5.39
N ALA A 295 -15.95 11.33 5.89
CA ALA A 295 -16.51 12.09 7.03
C ALA A 295 -17.91 12.65 6.70
N ARG A 296 -18.08 13.19 5.49
CA ARG A 296 -19.41 13.65 5.03
C ARG A 296 -20.43 12.53 5.03
N GLU A 297 -20.10 11.34 4.54
CA GLU A 297 -20.99 10.17 4.55
C GLU A 297 -21.27 9.65 5.97
N ALA A 298 -20.36 9.87 6.89
CA ALA A 298 -20.58 9.60 8.32
C ALA A 298 -21.51 10.63 8.98
N GLY A 299 -21.83 11.74 8.30
CA GLY A 299 -22.61 12.86 8.84
C GLY A 299 -21.77 13.78 9.74
N ILE A 300 -20.45 13.79 9.58
CA ILE A 300 -19.53 14.62 10.35
C ILE A 300 -19.14 15.84 9.53
N ASP A 301 -19.32 17.03 10.12
CA ASP A 301 -18.83 18.29 9.57
C ASP A 301 -17.33 18.41 9.83
N TYR A 302 -16.55 17.90 8.87
CA TYR A 302 -15.09 17.85 8.93
C TYR A 302 -14.51 18.69 7.80
N ASP A 303 -13.73 19.68 8.13
CA ASP A 303 -13.16 20.60 7.16
C ASP A 303 -11.64 20.49 7.02
N ILE A 304 -11.12 21.02 5.91
CA ILE A 304 -9.71 20.95 5.56
C ILE A 304 -8.83 21.75 6.54
N SER A 305 -9.38 22.76 7.23
CA SER A 305 -8.62 23.56 8.24
C SER A 305 -8.32 22.75 9.50
N ARG A 306 -9.20 21.75 9.81
CA ARG A 306 -8.92 20.82 10.92
C ARG A 306 -7.75 19.92 10.58
N ILE A 307 -7.66 19.45 9.33
CA ILE A 307 -6.50 18.69 8.83
C ILE A 307 -5.22 19.49 8.94
N ASP A 308 -5.27 20.79 8.62
CA ASP A 308 -4.12 21.68 8.75
C ASP A 308 -3.64 21.81 10.20
N ARG A 309 -4.56 21.99 11.16
CA ARG A 309 -4.21 22.04 12.59
C ARG A 309 -3.56 20.73 13.06
N ILE A 310 -4.06 19.58 12.63
CA ILE A 310 -3.45 18.28 12.94
C ILE A 310 -2.04 18.20 12.36
N SER A 311 -1.86 18.61 11.11
CA SER A 311 -0.56 18.63 10.46
C SER A 311 0.48 19.49 11.20
N GLN A 312 0.07 20.65 11.74
CA GLN A 312 0.98 21.55 12.45
C GLN A 312 1.49 20.98 13.79
N LYS A 313 0.72 20.12 14.44
CA LYS A 313 1.08 19.54 15.75
C LYS A 313 1.66 18.12 15.68
N THR A 314 1.56 17.45 14.55
CA THR A 314 1.96 16.06 14.40
C THR A 314 3.29 15.94 13.65
N PRO A 315 4.36 15.40 14.25
CA PRO A 315 5.65 15.26 13.56
C PRO A 315 5.59 14.16 12.49
N CYS A 316 6.40 14.32 11.43
CA CYS A 316 6.62 13.25 10.46
C CYS A 316 7.63 12.24 11.01
N LEU A 317 7.19 11.04 11.33
CA LEU A 317 7.98 9.98 11.98
C LEU A 317 8.41 8.88 11.02
N CYS A 318 7.71 8.71 9.91
CA CYS A 318 7.96 7.65 8.95
C CYS A 318 8.06 8.23 7.54
N LYS A 319 9.00 7.75 6.75
CA LYS A 319 9.10 8.06 5.32
C LYS A 319 9.22 6.76 4.53
N VAL A 320 8.36 6.61 3.53
CA VAL A 320 8.27 5.44 2.66
C VAL A 320 8.34 5.91 1.21
N SER A 321 8.70 5.05 0.27
CA SER A 321 8.69 5.41 -1.15
C SER A 321 7.40 6.16 -1.53
N PRO A 322 7.51 7.28 -2.26
CA PRO A 322 8.67 7.83 -2.98
C PRO A 322 9.56 8.77 -2.14
N SER A 323 9.23 9.01 -0.85
CA SER A 323 9.95 9.95 0.02
C SER A 323 11.20 9.36 0.68
N SER A 324 11.42 8.05 0.52
CA SER A 324 12.61 7.30 0.97
C SER A 324 12.75 6.00 0.17
N SER A 325 13.76 5.20 0.49
CA SER A 325 13.96 3.84 -0.06
C SER A 325 13.18 2.74 0.69
N TYR A 326 12.52 3.07 1.80
CA TYR A 326 11.70 2.11 2.55
C TYR A 326 10.36 1.85 1.83
N HIS A 327 9.80 0.65 2.04
CA HIS A 327 8.52 0.21 1.50
C HIS A 327 7.59 -0.27 2.62
N MET A 328 6.36 -0.65 2.30
CA MET A 328 5.36 -1.07 3.30
C MET A 328 5.81 -2.27 4.12
N GLN A 329 6.53 -3.20 3.52
CA GLN A 329 7.15 -4.32 4.24
C GLN A 329 8.12 -3.88 5.34
N ASP A 330 8.85 -2.78 5.12
CA ASP A 330 9.77 -2.22 6.12
C ASP A 330 9.02 -1.55 7.26
N VAL A 331 7.91 -0.87 6.96
CA VAL A 331 7.01 -0.33 7.98
C VAL A 331 6.45 -1.45 8.85
N HIS A 332 6.02 -2.58 8.23
CA HIS A 332 5.55 -3.74 8.96
C HIS A 332 6.65 -4.31 9.89
N ARG A 333 7.86 -4.50 9.36
CA ARG A 333 9.03 -4.97 10.13
C ARG A 333 9.41 -4.04 11.28
N ALA A 334 9.17 -2.73 11.13
CA ALA A 334 9.41 -1.73 12.17
C ALA A 334 8.29 -1.67 13.23
N GLY A 335 7.25 -2.50 13.11
CA GLY A 335 6.13 -2.60 14.05
C GLY A 335 4.81 -2.01 13.57
N GLY A 336 4.75 -1.55 12.32
CA GLY A 336 3.51 -1.15 11.66
C GLY A 336 2.87 0.13 12.20
N VAL A 337 1.59 0.28 11.89
CA VAL A 337 0.79 1.48 12.23
C VAL A 337 0.77 1.76 13.72
N TYR A 338 0.59 0.75 14.56
CA TYR A 338 0.49 0.94 16.01
C TYR A 338 1.79 1.37 16.67
N THR A 339 2.96 1.09 16.08
CA THR A 339 4.23 1.65 16.55
C THR A 339 4.34 3.15 16.24
N ILE A 340 3.82 3.60 15.09
CA ILE A 340 3.76 5.04 14.79
C ILE A 340 2.80 5.75 15.76
N LEU A 341 1.61 5.19 15.98
CA LEU A 341 0.65 5.73 16.95
C LEU A 341 1.21 5.72 18.38
N GLY A 342 1.99 4.70 18.74
CA GLY A 342 2.70 4.63 20.03
C GLY A 342 3.71 5.74 20.21
N GLU A 343 4.44 6.13 19.16
CA GLU A 343 5.35 7.29 19.23
C GLU A 343 4.59 8.60 19.38
N LEU A 344 3.44 8.78 18.74
CA LEU A 344 2.58 9.96 18.93
C LEU A 344 2.00 10.01 20.34
N LYS A 345 1.57 8.86 20.90
CA LYS A 345 1.11 8.77 22.29
C LYS A 345 2.20 9.21 23.27
N ARG A 346 3.45 8.72 23.11
CA ARG A 346 4.59 9.11 23.95
C ARG A 346 4.91 10.60 23.82
N LEU A 347 4.71 11.19 22.66
CA LEU A 347 4.86 12.62 22.45
C LEU A 347 3.79 13.40 23.22
N ASP A 348 2.52 12.98 23.16
CA ASP A 348 1.42 13.61 23.92
C ASP A 348 1.66 13.54 25.43
N GLU A 349 2.11 12.40 25.95
CA GLU A 349 2.47 12.22 27.36
C GLU A 349 3.60 13.17 27.80
N THR A 350 4.55 13.44 26.88
CA THR A 350 5.68 14.36 27.15
C THR A 350 5.23 15.82 27.11
N ARG A 351 4.37 16.19 26.15
CA ARG A 351 3.89 17.59 25.95
C ARG A 351 2.92 18.04 27.03
N LYS A 352 2.15 17.12 27.62
CA LYS A 352 1.09 17.40 28.61
C LYS A 352 0.13 18.50 28.16
N SER A 353 -0.17 18.56 26.88
CA SER A 353 -1.07 19.53 26.26
C SER A 353 -2.53 19.18 26.51
N ASN A 354 -3.38 20.19 26.69
CA ASN A 354 -4.83 20.01 26.69
C ASN A 354 -5.42 19.74 25.28
N ASP A 355 -4.61 19.91 24.24
CA ASP A 355 -4.95 19.58 22.84
C ASP A 355 -4.05 18.42 22.37
N PRO A 356 -4.42 17.15 22.63
CA PRO A 356 -3.63 15.99 22.27
C PRO A 356 -3.61 15.77 20.77
N ILE A 357 -2.59 15.04 20.30
CA ILE A 357 -2.52 14.56 18.92
C ILE A 357 -3.49 13.39 18.73
N LEU A 358 -3.53 12.48 19.72
CA LEU A 358 -4.35 11.27 19.68
C LEU A 358 -5.48 11.26 20.70
N HIS A 359 -6.64 10.83 20.28
CA HIS A 359 -7.82 10.59 21.11
C HIS A 359 -7.90 9.09 21.46
N LEU A 360 -7.27 8.71 22.57
CA LEU A 360 -7.03 7.31 22.96
C LEU A 360 -8.30 6.53 23.31
N SER A 361 -9.40 7.20 23.65
CA SER A 361 -10.68 6.58 24.02
C SER A 361 -11.55 6.15 22.83
N CYS A 362 -11.15 6.47 21.59
CA CYS A 362 -11.88 6.08 20.39
C CYS A 362 -12.03 4.57 20.29
N LYS A 363 -13.25 4.10 20.03
CA LYS A 363 -13.59 2.68 19.87
C LYS A 363 -12.98 2.13 18.57
N THR A 364 -12.75 0.82 18.54
CA THR A 364 -12.31 0.13 17.34
C THR A 364 -13.07 -1.18 17.14
N VAL A 365 -12.99 -1.75 15.94
CA VAL A 365 -13.56 -3.07 15.63
C VAL A 365 -12.97 -4.21 16.49
N THR A 366 -11.85 -4.00 17.17
CA THR A 366 -11.30 -5.02 18.08
C THR A 366 -12.12 -5.19 19.38
N GLY A 367 -13.07 -4.27 19.65
CA GLY A 367 -13.78 -4.14 20.91
C GLY A 367 -12.98 -3.41 21.99
N LYS A 368 -11.79 -2.93 21.64
CA LYS A 368 -10.90 -2.13 22.50
C LYS A 368 -10.80 -0.70 21.95
N THR A 369 -10.31 0.21 22.78
CA THR A 369 -9.99 1.57 22.36
C THR A 369 -8.67 1.61 21.56
N ILE A 370 -8.43 2.73 20.87
CA ILE A 370 -7.14 2.98 20.20
C ILE A 370 -5.99 2.92 21.22
N GLY A 371 -6.17 3.50 22.41
CA GLY A 371 -5.16 3.46 23.47
C GLY A 371 -4.80 2.05 23.91
N GLU A 372 -5.81 1.20 24.17
CA GLU A 372 -5.60 -0.22 24.53
C GLU A 372 -4.93 -1.01 23.39
N ASN A 373 -5.29 -0.73 22.13
CA ASN A 373 -4.63 -1.38 21.00
C ASN A 373 -3.17 -0.93 20.86
N ILE A 374 -2.84 0.35 21.09
CA ILE A 374 -1.45 0.81 21.11
C ILE A 374 -0.64 0.02 22.14
N GLU A 375 -1.15 -0.16 23.39
CA GLU A 375 -0.46 -0.94 24.42
C GLU A 375 -0.19 -2.38 23.99
N LEU A 376 -1.10 -2.98 23.22
CA LEU A 376 -0.99 -4.38 22.80
C LEU A 376 -0.11 -4.58 21.55
N TRP A 377 -0.10 -3.63 20.63
CA TRP A 377 0.47 -3.83 19.28
C TRP A 377 1.70 -2.94 18.98
N ASP A 378 1.97 -1.92 19.78
CA ASP A 378 3.22 -1.16 19.65
C ASP A 378 4.40 -2.01 20.13
N VAL A 379 5.29 -2.39 19.20
CA VAL A 379 6.47 -3.22 19.49
C VAL A 379 7.43 -2.58 20.52
N ARG A 380 7.29 -1.28 20.75
CA ARG A 380 8.10 -0.50 21.68
C ARG A 380 7.44 -0.35 23.06
N SER A 381 6.21 -0.85 23.23
CA SER A 381 5.53 -0.87 24.52
C SER A 381 6.05 -2.00 25.40
N SER A 382 6.18 -1.75 26.71
CA SER A 382 6.55 -2.78 27.68
C SER A 382 5.45 -3.83 27.88
N THR A 383 4.22 -3.52 27.48
CA THR A 383 3.03 -4.36 27.58
C THR A 383 2.68 -5.05 26.27
N ALA A 384 3.50 -4.86 25.23
CA ALA A 384 3.28 -5.48 23.93
C ALA A 384 3.09 -7.00 24.06
N ARG A 385 2.18 -7.53 23.26
CA ARG A 385 1.89 -8.96 23.23
C ARG A 385 3.14 -9.76 22.90
N LYS A 386 3.55 -10.62 23.83
CA LYS A 386 4.69 -11.53 23.66
C LYS A 386 4.35 -12.73 22.74
N ASP A 387 3.08 -13.01 22.58
CA ASP A 387 2.49 -14.11 21.80
C ASP A 387 2.10 -13.69 20.37
N ALA A 388 2.00 -12.39 20.08
CA ALA A 388 1.98 -11.95 18.69
C ALA A 388 3.34 -12.28 18.08
N ASN A 389 3.36 -12.86 16.87
CA ASN A 389 4.56 -13.19 16.11
C ASN A 389 5.34 -11.92 15.76
N MET A 390 5.80 -11.21 16.77
CA MET A 390 6.47 -9.94 16.64
C MET A 390 7.97 -10.17 16.64
N ILE A 391 8.64 -9.54 15.72
CA ILE A 391 10.09 -9.49 15.64
C ILE A 391 10.60 -8.83 16.91
N SER A 392 11.18 -9.61 17.81
CA SER A 392 11.84 -9.07 19.01
C SER A 392 13.17 -8.45 18.58
N ILE A 393 13.31 -7.14 18.77
CA ILE A 393 14.54 -6.41 18.49
C ILE A 393 15.29 -6.23 19.80
N SER A 394 16.26 -7.09 20.08
CA SER A 394 17.30 -6.80 21.05
C SER A 394 18.64 -6.74 20.32
N GLY A 395 19.23 -5.54 20.23
CA GLY A 395 20.59 -5.25 19.73
C GLY A 395 21.05 -6.05 18.51
N SER A 396 21.10 -5.43 17.35
CA SER A 396 21.77 -5.86 16.09
C SER A 396 21.46 -7.26 15.51
N THR A 397 20.52 -8.05 16.05
CA THR A 397 20.14 -9.34 15.47
C THR A 397 18.64 -9.54 15.54
N VAL A 398 17.99 -9.71 14.39
CA VAL A 398 16.57 -10.07 14.31
C VAL A 398 16.45 -11.58 14.50
N VAL A 399 15.88 -12.00 15.62
CA VAL A 399 15.55 -13.42 15.88
C VAL A 399 14.05 -13.59 15.68
N ILE A 400 13.66 -14.27 14.62
CA ILE A 400 12.26 -14.69 14.41
C ILE A 400 12.01 -15.91 15.28
N LYS A 401 11.25 -15.78 16.36
CA LYS A 401 10.70 -16.92 17.12
C LYS A 401 9.29 -17.18 16.63
N LEU A 402 9.07 -18.32 15.99
CA LEU A 402 7.74 -18.85 15.74
C LEU A 402 7.25 -19.56 17.01
N PRO A 403 5.99 -19.38 17.46
CA PRO A 403 5.46 -20.12 18.57
C PRO A 403 5.30 -21.59 18.19
N ILE A 404 5.87 -22.47 18.98
CA ILE A 404 5.55 -23.90 18.99
C ILE A 404 4.40 -24.04 19.97
N GLU A 405 3.17 -24.15 19.50
CA GLU A 405 2.08 -24.67 20.33
C GLU A 405 2.12 -26.18 20.31
N SER A 406 2.24 -26.73 21.53
CA SER A 406 2.12 -28.13 21.83
C SER A 406 0.67 -28.59 21.72
N SER A 407 0.51 -29.78 21.16
CA SER A 407 -0.57 -30.76 21.29
C SER A 407 -1.90 -30.56 20.53
N GLU A 408 -2.13 -31.54 19.67
CA GLU A 408 -3.43 -32.08 19.24
C GLU A 408 -4.37 -31.21 18.42
N ALA A 409 -3.94 -30.83 17.21
CA ALA A 409 -4.88 -30.62 16.10
C ALA A 409 -4.29 -31.22 14.82
N LYS A 410 -5.05 -32.09 14.17
CA LYS A 410 -4.75 -32.66 12.87
C LYS A 410 -4.39 -31.51 11.94
N GLN A 411 -3.14 -31.50 11.46
CA GLN A 411 -2.66 -30.51 10.50
C GLN A 411 -3.54 -30.54 9.26
N PRO A 412 -4.12 -29.43 8.82
CA PRO A 412 -4.68 -29.37 7.48
C PRO A 412 -3.51 -29.50 6.51
N GLN A 413 -3.59 -30.46 5.60
CA GLN A 413 -2.67 -30.54 4.47
C GLN A 413 -2.81 -29.24 3.66
N LEU A 414 -1.82 -28.37 3.80
CA LEU A 414 -1.70 -27.18 2.97
C LEU A 414 -1.28 -27.64 1.58
N VAL A 415 -2.23 -27.83 0.69
CA VAL A 415 -1.96 -27.97 -0.75
C VAL A 415 -1.60 -26.58 -1.23
N LEU A 416 -0.30 -26.27 -1.22
CA LEU A 416 0.23 -25.09 -1.89
C LEU A 416 0.06 -25.31 -3.39
N LYS A 417 -1.02 -24.79 -3.99
CA LYS A 417 -1.06 -24.61 -5.44
C LYS A 417 0.12 -23.71 -5.84
N PRO A 418 0.82 -24.02 -6.95
CA PRO A 418 1.93 -23.17 -7.41
C PRO A 418 1.40 -21.74 -7.64
N ILE A 419 2.09 -20.78 -7.10
CA ILE A 419 1.89 -19.38 -7.48
C ILE A 419 2.42 -19.27 -8.91
N GLU A 420 1.54 -19.13 -9.89
CA GLU A 420 1.85 -19.04 -11.33
C GLU A 420 2.54 -17.73 -11.74
N TYR A 421 3.43 -17.18 -10.91
CA TYR A 421 4.02 -15.84 -11.12
C TYR A 421 5.52 -15.81 -11.41
N PHE A 422 6.13 -16.96 -11.71
CA PHE A 422 7.45 -16.96 -12.35
C PHE A 422 7.28 -17.48 -13.79
N PRO A 423 7.32 -16.60 -14.82
CA PRO A 423 7.16 -17.06 -16.18
C PRO A 423 8.29 -18.02 -16.53
N GLY A 424 7.95 -19.30 -16.58
CA GLY A 424 8.69 -20.28 -17.32
C GLY A 424 9.66 -21.20 -16.61
N ASN A 425 9.93 -21.10 -15.30
CA ASN A 425 10.90 -22.00 -14.66
C ASN A 425 10.44 -22.61 -13.34
N ALA A 426 9.75 -23.77 -13.44
CA ALA A 426 9.29 -24.54 -12.29
C ALA A 426 10.44 -24.96 -11.33
N GLU A 427 11.65 -25.16 -11.86
CA GLU A 427 12.83 -25.51 -11.08
C GLU A 427 13.29 -24.35 -10.20
N ALA A 428 13.27 -23.10 -10.71
CA ALA A 428 13.59 -21.90 -9.92
C ALA A 428 12.61 -21.70 -8.74
N ILE A 429 11.33 -22.00 -8.94
CA ILE A 429 10.31 -21.95 -7.87
C ILE A 429 10.65 -22.94 -6.76
N GLN A 430 11.03 -24.15 -7.09
CA GLN A 430 11.37 -25.16 -6.08
C GLN A 430 12.68 -24.84 -5.35
N LEU A 431 13.67 -24.26 -6.04
CA LEU A 431 14.90 -23.78 -5.40
C LEU A 431 14.60 -22.62 -4.44
N TRP A 432 13.72 -21.72 -4.82
CA TRP A 432 13.28 -20.63 -3.93
C TRP A 432 12.59 -21.18 -2.67
N ARG A 433 11.75 -22.21 -2.79
CA ARG A 433 11.11 -22.87 -1.64
C ARG A 433 12.12 -23.51 -0.70
N ILE A 434 13.16 -24.16 -1.25
CA ILE A 434 14.29 -24.64 -0.44
C ILE A 434 14.97 -23.48 0.30
N ALA A 435 15.25 -22.39 -0.43
CA ALA A 435 15.87 -21.21 0.14
C ALA A 435 15.03 -20.62 1.29
N ALA A 436 13.73 -20.46 1.09
CA ALA A 436 12.80 -19.95 2.09
C ALA A 436 12.76 -20.85 3.34
N ALA A 437 12.70 -22.16 3.15
CA ALA A 437 12.69 -23.13 4.25
C ALA A 437 14.00 -23.08 5.08
N VAL A 438 15.14 -23.03 4.43
CA VAL A 438 16.45 -22.98 5.10
C VAL A 438 16.63 -21.62 5.81
N ASN A 439 16.29 -20.53 5.15
CA ASN A 439 16.47 -19.19 5.69
C ASN A 439 15.53 -18.88 6.85
N SER A 440 14.33 -19.49 6.88
CA SER A 440 13.38 -19.42 8.01
C SER A 440 13.67 -20.42 9.11
N ASN A 441 14.71 -21.25 8.97
CA ASN A 441 15.02 -22.37 9.86
C ASN A 441 13.86 -23.37 10.03
N ASN A 442 13.03 -23.52 8.99
CA ASN A 442 11.87 -24.42 8.94
C ASN A 442 12.07 -25.50 7.85
N ILE A 443 12.99 -26.42 8.11
CA ILE A 443 13.40 -27.45 7.14
C ILE A 443 12.23 -28.39 6.78
N ASP A 444 11.24 -28.56 7.65
CA ASP A 444 10.07 -29.40 7.37
C ASP A 444 9.23 -28.91 6.18
N LEU A 445 9.32 -27.64 5.85
CA LEU A 445 8.69 -27.10 4.63
C LEU A 445 9.26 -27.73 3.35
N ILE A 446 10.51 -28.22 3.37
CA ILE A 446 11.13 -28.89 2.21
C ILE A 446 10.39 -30.20 1.92
N ARG A 447 9.85 -30.88 2.94
CA ARG A 447 9.08 -32.13 2.77
C ARG A 447 7.93 -31.97 1.77
N THR A 448 7.27 -30.83 1.75
CA THR A 448 6.11 -30.57 0.90
C THR A 448 6.43 -30.46 -0.58
N ILE A 449 7.70 -30.33 -0.93
CA ILE A 449 8.17 -30.15 -2.32
C ILE A 449 9.05 -31.31 -2.81
N LEU A 450 9.33 -32.31 -1.97
CA LEU A 450 10.08 -33.50 -2.36
C LEU A 450 9.15 -34.62 -2.80
N SER A 451 9.50 -35.32 -3.88
CA SER A 451 8.88 -36.60 -4.19
C SER A 451 9.40 -37.70 -3.24
N ASP A 452 8.59 -38.77 -3.03
CA ASP A 452 8.99 -39.89 -2.16
C ASP A 452 10.31 -40.53 -2.55
N ASN A 453 10.60 -40.51 -3.86
CA ASN A 453 11.83 -41.06 -4.44
C ASN A 453 12.88 -39.99 -4.74
N CYS A 454 12.83 -38.84 -4.05
CA CYS A 454 13.81 -37.78 -4.27
C CYS A 454 15.22 -38.24 -3.88
N SER A 455 16.19 -37.95 -4.74
CA SER A 455 17.58 -38.33 -4.53
C SER A 455 18.54 -37.15 -4.55
N ILE A 456 19.57 -37.16 -3.71
CA ILE A 456 20.69 -36.22 -3.77
C ILE A 456 21.94 -36.91 -4.29
N LYS A 457 22.58 -36.30 -5.27
CA LYS A 457 23.88 -36.71 -5.79
C LYS A 457 24.93 -35.67 -5.45
N LEU A 458 25.81 -35.98 -4.52
CA LEU A 458 27.01 -35.19 -4.17
C LEU A 458 28.17 -35.58 -5.07
N ASN A 459 28.63 -34.65 -5.88
CA ASN A 459 29.77 -34.88 -6.80
C ASN A 459 29.62 -36.18 -7.62
N ARG A 460 28.40 -36.48 -8.11
CA ARG A 460 27.98 -37.69 -8.85
C ARG A 460 27.79 -38.97 -8.01
N LYS A 461 28.08 -38.96 -6.71
CA LYS A 461 27.77 -40.10 -5.80
C LYS A 461 26.42 -39.89 -5.11
N SER A 462 25.60 -40.93 -5.03
CA SER A 462 24.30 -40.84 -4.33
C SER A 462 24.52 -40.75 -2.82
N VAL A 463 23.96 -39.73 -2.17
CA VAL A 463 24.01 -39.54 -0.72
C VAL A 463 22.62 -39.60 -0.05
N ALA A 464 21.57 -39.51 -0.86
CA ALA A 464 20.19 -39.74 -0.46
C ALA A 464 19.45 -40.37 -1.64
N SER A 465 18.52 -41.27 -1.37
CA SER A 465 17.77 -42.04 -2.39
C SER A 465 16.24 -41.94 -2.18
N THR A 466 15.82 -41.36 -1.09
CA THR A 466 14.39 -41.15 -0.75
C THR A 466 14.14 -39.70 -0.29
N GLY A 467 12.88 -39.25 -0.34
CA GLY A 467 12.50 -37.93 0.15
C GLY A 467 12.84 -37.75 1.63
N GLU A 468 12.68 -38.77 2.47
CA GLU A 468 13.06 -38.70 3.89
C GLU A 468 14.56 -38.55 4.11
N GLN A 469 15.38 -39.32 3.36
CA GLN A 469 16.85 -39.18 3.41
C GLN A 469 17.29 -37.83 2.89
N THR A 470 16.62 -37.28 1.89
CA THR A 470 16.84 -35.94 1.36
C THR A 470 16.53 -34.87 2.41
N LEU A 471 15.41 -35.00 3.11
CA LEU A 471 15.04 -34.10 4.21
C LEU A 471 16.06 -34.19 5.37
N ALA A 472 16.48 -35.42 5.73
CA ALA A 472 17.50 -35.64 6.76
C ALA A 472 18.85 -34.98 6.40
N PHE A 473 19.22 -34.98 5.11
CA PHE A 473 20.41 -34.29 4.62
C PHE A 473 20.31 -32.77 4.89
N PHE A 474 19.20 -32.10 4.50
CA PHE A 474 18.99 -30.68 4.78
C PHE A 474 18.93 -30.39 6.28
N SER A 475 18.30 -31.26 7.07
CA SER A 475 18.24 -31.14 8.53
C SER A 475 19.62 -31.25 9.18
N SER A 476 20.51 -32.09 8.65
CA SER A 476 21.90 -32.22 9.14
C SER A 476 22.73 -30.97 8.82
N LEU A 477 22.53 -30.37 7.64
CA LEU A 477 23.18 -29.10 7.28
C LEU A 477 22.74 -27.95 8.20
N ALA A 478 21.45 -27.91 8.55
CA ALA A 478 20.90 -26.87 9.43
C ALA A 478 21.32 -27.01 10.90
N LYS A 479 21.67 -28.22 11.35
CA LYS A 479 22.09 -28.53 12.74
C LYS A 479 23.58 -28.34 13.01
N THR A 480 24.32 -27.65 12.15
CA THR A 480 25.74 -27.39 12.39
C THR A 480 25.93 -26.52 13.63
N ASN A 481 26.69 -27.06 14.62
CA ASN A 481 26.79 -26.52 15.99
C ASN A 481 27.44 -25.13 16.12
N ASP A 482 28.06 -24.59 15.06
CA ASP A 482 28.90 -23.38 15.12
C ASP A 482 28.34 -22.15 14.39
N GLY A 483 27.06 -22.19 13.95
CA GLY A 483 26.50 -21.07 13.21
C GLY A 483 25.10 -21.32 12.68
N PHE A 484 24.67 -20.49 11.74
CA PHE A 484 23.39 -20.62 11.05
C PHE A 484 23.58 -20.69 9.52
N LEU A 485 22.73 -21.47 8.88
CA LEU A 485 22.75 -21.66 7.44
C LEU A 485 21.91 -20.58 6.75
N ARG A 486 22.40 -20.07 5.62
CA ARG A 486 21.67 -19.19 4.70
C ARG A 486 21.86 -19.68 3.28
N THR A 487 20.96 -19.29 2.41
CA THR A 487 21.00 -19.67 1.00
C THR A 487 20.92 -18.46 0.09
N GLU A 488 21.52 -18.57 -1.07
CA GLU A 488 21.57 -17.57 -2.12
C GLU A 488 21.25 -18.22 -3.47
N LEU A 489 20.27 -17.68 -4.21
CA LEU A 489 19.99 -18.13 -5.57
C LEU A 489 21.08 -17.65 -6.51
N ALA A 490 21.47 -18.51 -7.43
CA ALA A 490 22.56 -18.29 -8.36
C ALA A 490 22.25 -18.99 -9.71
N GLY A 491 23.09 -18.78 -10.71
CA GLY A 491 22.93 -19.41 -12.02
C GLY A 491 22.25 -18.49 -13.04
N THR A 492 21.63 -19.08 -14.05
CA THR A 492 20.91 -18.38 -15.13
C THR A 492 19.45 -18.75 -15.11
N GLU A 493 18.59 -18.00 -15.84
CA GLU A 493 17.15 -18.34 -16.01
C GLU A 493 16.96 -19.76 -16.53
N LYS A 494 17.88 -20.27 -17.33
CA LYS A 494 17.83 -21.64 -17.90
C LYS A 494 18.37 -22.71 -16.96
N ILE A 495 19.29 -22.35 -16.04
CA ILE A 495 19.93 -23.27 -15.09
C ILE A 495 20.03 -22.58 -13.75
N PRO A 496 18.94 -22.49 -13.00
CA PRO A 496 18.94 -21.90 -11.67
C PRO A 496 19.70 -22.80 -10.69
N SER A 497 20.40 -22.20 -9.75
CA SER A 497 21.22 -22.87 -8.74
C SER A 497 21.01 -22.22 -7.38
N LEU A 498 21.36 -22.91 -6.29
CA LEU A 498 21.22 -22.40 -4.92
C LEU A 498 22.51 -22.63 -4.14
N ILE A 499 23.13 -21.54 -3.67
CA ILE A 499 24.34 -21.59 -2.83
C ILE A 499 23.94 -21.60 -1.36
N PHE A 500 24.57 -22.46 -0.57
CA PHE A 500 24.41 -22.53 0.88
C PHE A 500 25.63 -21.93 1.57
N TRP A 501 25.39 -21.01 2.50
CA TRP A 501 26.39 -20.35 3.30
C TRP A 501 26.23 -20.70 4.78
N LEU A 502 27.30 -21.07 5.45
CA LEU A 502 27.37 -21.21 6.90
C LEU A 502 27.98 -19.94 7.49
N PHE A 503 27.22 -19.24 8.31
CA PHE A 503 27.67 -18.10 9.11
C PHE A 503 28.07 -18.58 10.49
N LYS A 504 29.33 -18.45 10.85
CA LYS A 504 29.88 -18.85 12.13
C LYS A 504 29.67 -17.80 13.21
N LYS A 505 29.76 -18.21 14.49
CA LYS A 505 29.63 -17.32 15.65
C LYS A 505 30.65 -16.18 15.70
N ASP A 506 31.81 -16.35 15.09
CA ASP A 506 32.88 -15.34 14.97
C ASP A 506 32.62 -14.28 13.87
N GLY A 507 31.48 -14.33 13.20
CA GLY A 507 31.13 -13.46 12.08
C GLY A 507 31.69 -13.88 10.73
N SER A 508 32.50 -14.92 10.66
CA SER A 508 32.99 -15.46 9.40
C SER A 508 31.93 -16.27 8.68
N LYS A 509 31.99 -16.28 7.33
CA LYS A 509 31.10 -17.12 6.52
C LYS A 509 31.93 -18.06 5.63
N VAL A 510 31.45 -19.29 5.48
CA VAL A 510 32.03 -20.28 4.59
C VAL A 510 30.97 -20.88 3.68
N LYS A 511 31.37 -21.29 2.47
CA LYS A 511 30.47 -21.99 1.55
C LYS A 511 30.18 -23.38 2.09
N ALA A 512 28.92 -23.70 2.37
CA ALA A 512 28.48 -24.99 2.86
C ALA A 512 28.15 -25.97 1.73
N GLY A 513 27.74 -25.45 0.56
CA GLY A 513 27.41 -26.26 -0.60
C GLY A 513 26.65 -25.50 -1.69
N LEU A 514 26.43 -26.16 -2.82
CA LEU A 514 25.78 -25.63 -4.00
C LEU A 514 24.80 -26.67 -4.58
N ILE A 515 23.52 -26.31 -4.73
CA ILE A 515 22.62 -27.05 -5.62
C ILE A 515 22.85 -26.53 -7.03
N LYS A 516 23.43 -27.37 -7.87
CA LYS A 516 23.71 -27.06 -9.29
C LYS A 516 22.50 -27.21 -10.17
N GLN A 517 21.61 -28.15 -9.86
CA GLN A 517 20.45 -28.46 -10.65
C GLN A 517 19.47 -29.28 -9.81
N ILE A 518 18.18 -29.06 -10.03
CA ILE A 518 17.12 -29.96 -9.61
C ILE A 518 16.42 -30.54 -10.84
N LYS A 519 15.71 -31.66 -10.67
CA LYS A 519 14.78 -32.20 -11.66
C LYS A 519 13.46 -32.46 -10.99
N LEU A 520 12.38 -32.10 -11.67
CA LEU A 520 11.03 -32.28 -11.17
C LEU A 520 10.42 -33.57 -11.76
N ASP A 521 9.44 -34.12 -11.07
CA ASP A 521 8.58 -35.17 -11.58
C ASP A 521 7.37 -34.60 -12.33
N GLN A 522 6.46 -35.44 -12.77
CA GLN A 522 5.24 -35.05 -13.49
C GLN A 522 4.25 -34.24 -12.66
N HIS A 523 4.42 -34.19 -11.34
CA HIS A 523 3.59 -33.44 -10.39
C HIS A 523 4.25 -32.13 -9.94
N GLY A 524 5.42 -31.79 -10.50
CA GLY A 524 6.18 -30.61 -10.13
C GLY A 524 6.95 -30.73 -8.81
N LEU A 525 7.05 -31.93 -8.22
CA LEU A 525 7.84 -32.19 -7.02
C LEU A 525 9.30 -32.49 -7.39
N ILE A 526 10.23 -32.18 -6.47
CA ILE A 526 11.65 -32.41 -6.69
C ILE A 526 11.97 -33.91 -6.65
N ARG A 527 12.37 -34.46 -7.80
CA ARG A 527 12.78 -35.86 -7.96
C ARG A 527 14.27 -36.08 -7.73
N SER A 528 15.09 -35.12 -8.06
CA SER A 528 16.53 -35.22 -7.82
C SER A 528 17.21 -33.88 -7.66
N ILE A 529 18.25 -33.85 -6.83
CA ILE A 529 19.09 -32.70 -6.53
C ILE A 529 20.55 -33.04 -6.86
N SER A 530 21.19 -32.20 -7.67
CA SER A 530 22.61 -32.27 -7.93
C SER A 530 23.32 -31.29 -7.00
N TRP A 531 24.05 -31.80 -6.02
CA TRP A 531 24.77 -31.04 -5.01
C TRP A 531 26.27 -31.07 -5.27
N SER A 532 26.97 -29.99 -4.97
CA SER A 532 28.43 -29.87 -5.03
C SER A 532 28.95 -29.07 -3.85
N ASP A 533 30.11 -29.47 -3.35
CA ASP A 533 30.95 -28.74 -2.40
C ASP A 533 32.29 -28.26 -3.02
N LYS A 534 32.48 -28.49 -4.31
CA LYS A 534 33.74 -28.16 -5.02
C LYS A 534 33.78 -26.66 -5.35
N GLU A 535 34.91 -26.03 -5.04
CA GLU A 535 35.14 -24.61 -5.32
C GLU A 535 35.08 -24.25 -6.82
N SER A 536 35.55 -25.16 -7.69
CA SER A 536 35.42 -24.96 -9.15
C SER A 536 33.97 -24.84 -9.64
N ASP A 537 33.03 -25.50 -8.98
CA ASP A 537 31.61 -25.45 -9.35
C ASP A 537 30.97 -24.14 -8.92
N PHE A 538 31.40 -23.55 -7.79
CA PHE A 538 30.96 -22.22 -7.38
C PHE A 538 31.44 -21.13 -8.35
N LYS A 539 32.61 -21.28 -8.95
CA LYS A 539 33.17 -20.33 -9.95
C LYS A 539 32.39 -20.34 -11.26
N SER A 540 31.68 -21.42 -11.58
CA SER A 540 30.87 -21.56 -12.80
C SER A 540 29.46 -20.97 -12.67
N VAL A 541 29.07 -20.57 -11.47
CA VAL A 541 27.70 -20.07 -11.16
C VAL A 541 27.75 -18.57 -11.06
N THR A 542 27.29 -17.88 -12.10
CA THR A 542 27.10 -16.42 -12.06
C THR A 542 25.78 -16.11 -11.38
N GLY A 543 25.83 -15.28 -10.33
CA GLY A 543 24.64 -14.88 -9.61
C GLY A 543 23.70 -14.06 -10.48
N THR A 544 22.48 -14.55 -10.68
CA THR A 544 21.36 -13.85 -11.28
C THR A 544 20.16 -13.93 -10.33
N GLY A 545 20.44 -13.83 -9.00
CA GLY A 545 19.49 -14.22 -7.99
C GLY A 545 18.36 -13.25 -7.77
N PHE A 546 17.14 -13.78 -7.77
CA PHE A 546 16.02 -13.20 -7.06
C PHE A 546 16.06 -13.72 -5.62
N MET A 547 16.28 -12.82 -4.67
CA MET A 547 16.21 -13.10 -3.24
C MET A 547 15.13 -12.25 -2.62
N PRO A 548 14.32 -12.77 -1.68
CA PRO A 548 13.45 -11.90 -0.90
C PRO A 548 14.30 -10.81 -0.23
N TYR A 549 13.92 -9.58 -0.43
CA TYR A 549 14.56 -8.36 0.09
C TYR A 549 14.90 -8.43 1.60
N ASP A 550 14.12 -9.19 2.36
CA ASP A 550 14.15 -9.25 3.81
C ASP A 550 15.40 -9.85 4.45
N LEU A 551 16.26 -10.51 3.69
CA LEU A 551 17.32 -11.35 4.27
C LEU A 551 18.71 -10.70 4.30
N PHE A 552 18.94 -9.57 3.60
CA PHE A 552 20.31 -9.10 3.32
C PHE A 552 20.57 -7.60 3.51
N THR A 553 19.57 -6.78 3.85
CA THR A 553 19.81 -5.38 4.18
C THR A 553 20.01 -5.22 5.68
N GLU A 554 20.97 -4.38 6.11
CA GLU A 554 20.97 -3.81 7.45
C GLU A 554 19.70 -2.98 7.62
N PHE A 555 18.62 -3.63 8.02
CA PHE A 555 17.37 -2.97 8.30
C PHE A 555 17.44 -2.37 9.71
N ARG A 556 17.30 -1.05 9.79
CA ARG A 556 17.23 -0.32 11.05
C ARG A 556 15.80 0.16 11.28
N PRO A 557 15.04 -0.51 12.16
CA PRO A 557 13.66 -0.14 12.42
C PRO A 557 13.47 1.33 12.83
N ASP A 558 14.41 1.85 13.62
CA ASP A 558 14.40 3.24 14.10
C ASP A 558 14.72 4.27 12.99
N ASP A 559 15.24 3.84 11.83
CA ASP A 559 15.38 4.71 10.65
C ASP A 559 14.11 4.68 9.79
N CYS A 560 13.35 3.57 9.77
CA CYS A 560 12.08 3.48 9.06
C CYS A 560 10.96 4.22 9.82
N ILE A 561 10.76 3.89 11.09
CA ILE A 561 9.85 4.59 12.02
C ILE A 561 10.71 5.25 13.09
N ARG A 562 10.91 6.57 12.99
CA ARG A 562 11.72 7.33 13.93
C ARG A 562 11.02 7.52 15.27
N ARG A 563 11.83 7.71 16.31
CA ARG A 563 11.34 8.14 17.62
C ARG A 563 10.81 9.57 17.54
N PHE A 564 9.80 9.89 18.35
CA PHE A 564 9.26 11.25 18.43
C PHE A 564 10.33 12.29 18.83
N SER A 565 11.39 11.86 19.53
CA SER A 565 12.54 12.73 19.91
C SER A 565 13.48 13.05 18.76
N ASN A 566 13.38 12.33 17.63
CA ASN A 566 14.20 12.54 16.43
C ASN A 566 13.37 12.35 15.14
N PRO A 567 12.33 13.17 14.92
CA PRO A 567 11.45 13.03 13.75
C PRO A 567 12.16 13.42 12.45
N TYR A 568 11.59 13.05 11.32
CA TYR A 568 12.01 13.56 10.00
C TYR A 568 11.68 15.05 9.82
N SER A 569 10.55 15.49 10.39
CA SER A 569 10.11 16.89 10.45
C SER A 569 9.32 17.10 11.74
N PRO A 570 9.39 18.28 12.36
CA PRO A 570 8.60 18.62 13.55
C PRO A 570 7.10 18.75 13.26
N ASP A 571 6.72 18.97 12.00
CA ASP A 571 5.36 19.05 11.48
C ASP A 571 5.06 17.90 10.52
N GLY A 572 3.79 17.78 10.11
CA GLY A 572 3.27 16.68 9.32
C GLY A 572 3.90 16.52 7.94
N GLY A 573 3.89 15.29 7.44
CA GLY A 573 4.34 14.98 6.10
C GLY A 573 3.43 15.50 4.97
N LEU A 574 2.24 16.03 5.33
CA LEU A 574 1.33 16.76 4.43
C LEU A 574 1.05 18.15 5.06
N ALA A 575 0.80 19.15 4.23
CA ALA A 575 0.40 20.48 4.66
C ALA A 575 -0.70 21.06 3.76
N ILE A 576 -1.54 21.91 4.35
CA ILE A 576 -2.54 22.68 3.61
C ILE A 576 -2.00 24.10 3.43
N LEU A 577 -2.01 24.60 2.21
CA LEU A 577 -1.60 25.95 1.89
C LEU A 577 -2.83 26.77 1.49
N TYR A 578 -2.89 28.00 2.04
CA TYR A 578 -3.93 28.99 1.74
C TYR A 578 -3.33 30.24 1.14
N GLY A 579 -4.13 31.03 0.47
CA GLY A 579 -3.72 32.32 -0.07
C GLY A 579 -4.60 32.75 -1.24
N ARG A 580 -4.17 33.81 -1.92
CA ARG A 580 -4.91 34.34 -3.06
C ARG A 580 -5.09 33.32 -4.20
N LEU A 581 -4.13 32.39 -4.36
CA LEU A 581 -4.21 31.37 -5.40
C LEU A 581 -5.10 30.20 -4.96
N ALA A 582 -5.19 29.91 -3.66
CA ALA A 582 -5.97 28.80 -3.09
C ALA A 582 -6.80 29.28 -1.88
N PRO A 583 -7.83 30.11 -2.03
CA PRO A 583 -8.58 30.65 -0.91
C PRO A 583 -9.38 29.59 -0.13
N GLN A 584 -9.68 28.46 -0.75
CA GLN A 584 -10.33 27.31 -0.11
C GLN A 584 -9.35 26.17 0.22
N GLY A 585 -8.04 26.43 0.08
CA GLY A 585 -6.96 25.51 0.40
C GLY A 585 -6.42 24.74 -0.81
N SER A 586 -5.23 24.20 -0.61
CA SER A 586 -4.51 23.30 -1.50
C SER A 586 -3.67 22.36 -0.65
N VAL A 587 -3.21 21.24 -1.21
CA VAL A 587 -2.49 20.19 -0.48
C VAL A 587 -1.10 19.98 -1.05
N VAL A 588 -0.10 19.88 -0.17
CA VAL A 588 1.28 19.54 -0.54
C VAL A 588 1.81 18.40 0.32
N LYS A 589 2.56 17.48 -0.29
CA LYS A 589 3.30 16.43 0.41
C LYS A 589 4.68 16.96 0.81
N THR A 590 4.78 17.55 2.01
CA THR A 590 6.02 18.13 2.54
C THR A 590 7.10 17.08 2.76
N ALA A 591 6.71 15.84 3.12
CA ALA A 591 7.63 14.71 3.25
C ALA A 591 8.35 14.35 1.93
N GLY A 592 7.75 14.70 0.78
CA GLY A 592 8.29 14.46 -0.56
C GLY A 592 9.23 15.55 -1.07
N ILE A 593 9.36 16.68 -0.37
CA ILE A 593 10.24 17.79 -0.76
C ILE A 593 11.67 17.46 -0.33
N SER A 594 12.60 17.53 -1.28
CA SER A 594 14.01 17.22 -1.02
C SER A 594 14.72 18.33 -0.23
N GLU A 595 15.75 17.98 0.51
CA GLU A 595 16.60 18.96 1.19
C GLU A 595 17.33 19.88 0.20
N GLN A 596 17.58 19.41 -1.03
CA GLN A 596 18.18 20.25 -2.08
C GLN A 596 17.22 21.33 -2.55
N PHE A 597 15.92 20.99 -2.74
CA PHE A 597 14.89 21.98 -3.06
C PHE A 597 14.78 23.06 -1.96
N LYS A 598 14.78 22.66 -0.69
CA LYS A 598 14.75 23.59 0.45
C LYS A 598 15.95 24.54 0.41
N LYS A 599 17.16 24.02 0.17
CA LYS A 599 18.38 24.83 0.03
C LYS A 599 18.27 25.83 -1.13
N ASN A 600 17.70 25.41 -2.27
CA ASN A 600 17.50 26.27 -3.42
C ASN A 600 16.49 27.41 -3.16
N CYS A 601 15.53 27.21 -2.23
CA CYS A 601 14.60 28.25 -1.78
C CYS A 601 15.22 29.29 -0.84
N GLY A 602 16.43 29.05 -0.33
CA GLY A 602 17.07 29.91 0.64
C GLY A 602 16.58 29.69 2.10
N PRO A 603 17.08 30.50 3.06
CA PRO A 603 16.84 30.29 4.48
C PRO A 603 15.37 30.39 4.90
N ASP A 604 14.57 31.16 4.19
CA ASP A 604 13.16 31.37 4.50
C ASP A 604 12.25 30.28 3.93
N PHE A 605 12.82 29.33 3.18
CA PHE A 605 12.09 28.25 2.48
C PHE A 605 10.88 28.78 1.70
N VAL A 606 11.10 29.84 0.92
CA VAL A 606 10.12 30.46 0.03
C VAL A 606 10.52 30.23 -1.41
N PHE A 607 9.64 29.65 -2.22
CA PHE A 607 9.83 29.51 -3.65
C PHE A 607 9.02 30.58 -4.40
N GLN A 608 9.65 31.28 -5.34
CA GLN A 608 8.98 32.28 -6.16
C GLN A 608 9.49 32.21 -7.59
N GLY A 609 8.57 32.22 -8.54
CA GLY A 609 8.93 32.17 -9.95
C GLY A 609 7.79 32.48 -10.91
N PRO A 610 8.11 32.68 -12.20
CA PRO A 610 7.13 32.88 -13.25
C PRO A 610 6.38 31.58 -13.53
N CYS A 611 5.06 31.64 -13.75
CA CYS A 611 4.30 30.47 -14.10
C CYS A 611 4.44 30.10 -15.60
N VAL A 612 4.59 28.80 -15.85
CA VAL A 612 4.47 28.16 -17.16
C VAL A 612 3.19 27.33 -17.14
N ILE A 613 2.19 27.76 -17.93
CA ILE A 613 0.83 27.26 -17.84
C ILE A 613 0.55 26.25 -18.95
N PHE A 614 -0.08 25.14 -18.56
CA PHE A 614 -0.62 24.11 -19.44
C PHE A 614 -2.09 23.87 -19.11
N GLU A 615 -2.92 23.71 -20.13
CA GLU A 615 -4.38 23.58 -20.00
C GLU A 615 -4.83 22.12 -19.80
N SER A 616 -3.89 21.17 -19.84
CA SER A 616 -4.11 19.76 -19.55
C SER A 616 -2.82 19.05 -19.13
N GLN A 617 -2.96 17.85 -18.57
CA GLN A 617 -1.84 16.97 -18.27
C GLN A 617 -1.06 16.58 -19.53
N GLU A 618 -1.76 16.31 -20.62
CA GLU A 618 -1.19 15.87 -21.89
C GLU A 618 -0.28 16.99 -22.46
N GLU A 619 -0.80 18.22 -22.50
CA GLU A 619 -0.02 19.38 -22.93
C GLU A 619 1.21 19.63 -22.03
N ALA A 620 1.06 19.42 -20.72
CA ALA A 620 2.17 19.55 -19.78
C ALA A 620 3.25 18.50 -20.05
N CYS A 621 2.89 17.24 -20.27
CA CYS A 621 3.83 16.17 -20.58
C CYS A 621 4.64 16.49 -21.85
N GLU A 622 3.95 16.89 -22.94
CA GLU A 622 4.60 17.30 -24.20
C GLU A 622 5.52 18.51 -23.99
N GLY A 623 5.04 19.53 -23.26
CA GLY A 623 5.81 20.75 -23.00
C GLY A 623 7.05 20.51 -22.13
N ILE A 624 6.96 19.65 -21.11
CA ILE A 624 8.08 19.28 -20.24
C ILE A 624 9.16 18.56 -21.05
N LEU A 625 8.79 17.54 -21.83
CA LEU A 625 9.73 16.79 -22.67
C LEU A 625 10.33 17.64 -23.79
N ALA A 626 9.58 18.61 -24.33
CA ALA A 626 10.08 19.58 -25.31
C ALA A 626 10.97 20.68 -24.69
N GLY A 627 11.27 20.66 -23.39
CA GLY A 627 12.15 21.63 -22.74
C GLY A 627 11.56 23.03 -22.55
N LYS A 628 10.23 23.17 -22.50
CA LYS A 628 9.57 24.48 -22.30
C LYS A 628 9.72 25.02 -20.88
N ILE A 629 10.12 24.19 -19.90
CA ILE A 629 10.31 24.58 -18.51
C ILE A 629 11.80 24.79 -18.18
N LYS A 630 12.08 25.71 -17.25
CA LYS A 630 13.42 26.10 -16.84
C LYS A 630 13.55 26.09 -15.30
N PRO A 631 14.78 25.98 -14.76
CA PRO A 631 14.99 26.19 -13.32
C PRO A 631 14.40 27.53 -12.86
N GLY A 632 13.65 27.51 -11.77
CA GLY A 632 12.98 28.66 -11.18
C GLY A 632 11.52 28.85 -11.63
N ASP A 633 11.04 28.09 -12.60
CA ASP A 633 9.65 28.18 -13.05
C ASP A 633 8.68 27.53 -12.06
N VAL A 634 7.45 28.05 -12.06
CA VAL A 634 6.28 27.43 -11.43
C VAL A 634 5.41 26.83 -12.55
N VAL A 635 5.43 25.51 -12.66
CA VAL A 635 4.64 24.80 -13.66
C VAL A 635 3.19 24.71 -13.19
N VAL A 636 2.23 25.17 -13.99
CA VAL A 636 0.80 25.18 -13.66
C VAL A 636 0.06 24.31 -14.65
N ILE A 637 -0.58 23.24 -14.13
CA ILE A 637 -1.49 22.39 -14.89
C ILE A 637 -2.90 22.64 -14.37
N ARG A 638 -3.77 23.25 -15.18
CA ARG A 638 -5.11 23.64 -14.78
C ARG A 638 -6.19 23.00 -15.62
N ASN A 639 -7.46 23.19 -15.23
CA ASN A 639 -8.63 22.51 -15.81
C ASN A 639 -8.61 20.99 -15.64
N GLU A 640 -7.98 20.51 -14.57
CA GLU A 640 -7.90 19.10 -14.16
C GLU A 640 -8.63 18.84 -12.82
N GLY A 641 -9.41 19.83 -12.33
CA GLY A 641 -10.22 19.71 -11.13
C GLY A 641 -11.43 18.80 -11.29
N PRO A 642 -12.24 18.62 -10.23
CA PRO A 642 -13.40 17.71 -10.21
C PRO A 642 -14.39 17.95 -11.35
N GLN A 643 -14.69 19.21 -11.68
CA GLN A 643 -15.63 19.57 -12.72
C GLN A 643 -14.93 19.85 -14.06
N GLY A 644 -13.82 20.60 -14.07
CA GLY A 644 -13.12 21.06 -15.26
C GLY A 644 -12.45 19.93 -16.02
N GLY A 645 -11.69 19.10 -15.32
CA GLY A 645 -11.11 17.88 -15.85
C GLY A 645 -11.88 16.64 -15.39
N PRO A 646 -13.19 16.49 -15.74
CA PRO A 646 -14.10 15.72 -14.92
C PRO A 646 -13.52 14.40 -14.47
N GLY A 647 -13.60 14.16 -13.15
CA GLY A 647 -12.95 13.04 -12.52
C GLY A 647 -11.59 13.39 -11.90
N MET A 648 -11.14 14.67 -11.99
CA MET A 648 -9.93 15.14 -11.29
C MET A 648 -8.76 14.16 -11.46
N GLN A 649 -8.31 13.97 -12.71
CA GLN A 649 -7.34 12.92 -13.04
C GLN A 649 -6.06 13.04 -12.19
N GLU A 650 -5.54 11.88 -11.77
CA GLU A 650 -4.34 11.77 -10.97
C GLU A 650 -3.11 11.79 -11.86
N MET A 651 -2.17 12.68 -11.57
CA MET A 651 -1.00 12.91 -12.42
C MET A 651 0.27 12.37 -11.77
N LEU A 652 1.02 11.57 -12.52
CA LEU A 652 2.35 11.09 -12.16
C LEU A 652 3.38 11.40 -13.24
N SER A 653 3.00 11.30 -14.52
CA SER A 653 3.92 11.52 -15.65
C SER A 653 4.60 12.90 -15.62
N PRO A 654 3.89 14.04 -15.43
CA PRO A 654 4.54 15.35 -15.37
C PRO A 654 5.61 15.43 -14.29
N THR A 655 5.32 14.89 -13.08
CA THR A 655 6.24 14.93 -11.94
C THR A 655 7.45 14.01 -12.15
N SER A 656 7.22 12.85 -12.76
CA SER A 656 8.28 11.88 -13.08
C SER A 656 9.19 12.41 -14.19
N TYR A 657 8.64 13.07 -15.20
CA TYR A 657 9.41 13.69 -16.29
C TYR A 657 10.27 14.84 -15.76
N ILE A 658 9.72 15.72 -14.92
CA ILE A 658 10.47 16.78 -14.25
C ILE A 658 11.64 16.19 -13.44
N ALA A 659 11.40 15.13 -12.68
CA ALA A 659 12.43 14.48 -11.91
C ALA A 659 13.49 13.79 -12.82
N GLY A 660 13.07 13.07 -13.86
CA GLY A 660 13.94 12.42 -14.85
C GLY A 660 14.86 13.39 -15.58
N LEU A 661 14.36 14.58 -15.92
CA LEU A 661 15.14 15.65 -16.53
C LEU A 661 16.09 16.38 -15.56
N GLY A 662 16.03 16.08 -14.25
CA GLY A 662 16.88 16.70 -13.21
C GLY A 662 16.40 18.11 -12.81
N LEU A 663 15.12 18.39 -12.97
CA LEU A 663 14.48 19.64 -12.59
C LEU A 663 13.68 19.55 -11.28
N GLY A 664 13.55 18.36 -10.67
CA GLY A 664 12.73 18.12 -9.48
C GLY A 664 13.06 18.99 -8.26
N ASP A 665 14.32 19.42 -8.15
CA ASP A 665 14.79 20.32 -7.08
C ASP A 665 14.81 21.81 -7.48
N LYS A 666 14.32 22.15 -8.67
CA LYS A 666 14.48 23.48 -9.28
C LYS A 666 13.19 24.14 -9.70
N VAL A 667 12.08 23.42 -9.73
CA VAL A 667 10.76 23.93 -10.13
C VAL A 667 9.70 23.53 -9.12
N ALA A 668 8.62 24.29 -9.02
CA ALA A 668 7.41 23.90 -8.32
C ALA A 668 6.31 23.54 -9.33
N LEU A 669 5.40 22.65 -8.94
CA LEU A 669 4.31 22.18 -9.79
C LEU A 669 2.96 22.39 -9.08
N LEU A 670 2.03 23.06 -9.76
CA LEU A 670 0.71 23.43 -9.23
C LEU A 670 -0.40 22.84 -10.09
N THR A 671 -1.51 22.44 -9.46
CA THR A 671 -2.70 21.96 -10.17
C THR A 671 -3.99 22.11 -9.36
N ASP A 672 -5.10 22.33 -10.02
CA ASP A 672 -6.46 22.13 -9.48
C ASP A 672 -6.90 20.65 -9.54
N GLY A 673 -6.12 19.80 -10.22
CA GLY A 673 -6.23 18.36 -10.23
C GLY A 673 -5.53 17.70 -9.03
N ARG A 674 -5.08 16.45 -9.21
CA ARG A 674 -4.42 15.63 -8.19
C ARG A 674 -3.06 15.17 -8.66
N PHE A 675 -2.14 15.00 -7.71
CA PHE A 675 -0.92 14.25 -7.93
C PHE A 675 -1.03 12.84 -7.34
N SER A 676 -0.38 11.90 -7.98
CA SER A 676 -0.25 10.53 -7.46
C SER A 676 0.42 10.53 -6.08
N GLY A 677 0.02 9.59 -5.23
CA GLY A 677 0.71 9.34 -3.95
C GLY A 677 2.19 9.01 -4.13
N GLY A 678 2.59 8.55 -5.31
CA GLY A 678 3.96 8.32 -5.74
C GLY A 678 4.75 9.57 -6.15
N THR A 679 4.19 10.75 -6.04
CA THR A 679 4.84 12.02 -6.41
C THR A 679 5.84 12.47 -5.35
N ALA A 680 7.01 12.93 -5.82
CA ALA A 680 8.03 13.63 -5.04
C ALA A 680 8.29 15.02 -5.61
N GLY A 681 8.79 15.96 -4.78
CA GLY A 681 9.07 17.34 -5.15
C GLY A 681 8.04 18.32 -4.62
N ALA A 682 8.18 19.61 -4.98
CA ALA A 682 7.27 20.68 -4.56
C ALA A 682 6.00 20.69 -5.43
N CYS A 683 5.12 19.70 -5.18
CA CYS A 683 3.90 19.49 -5.95
C CYS A 683 2.68 19.85 -5.09
N ILE A 684 1.98 20.91 -5.46
CA ILE A 684 0.81 21.44 -4.76
C ILE A 684 -0.44 21.13 -5.59
N GLY A 685 -1.28 20.25 -5.12
CA GLY A 685 -2.53 19.86 -5.77
C GLY A 685 -3.77 20.33 -5.05
N HIS A 686 -4.94 19.95 -5.58
CA HIS A 686 -6.26 20.26 -5.02
C HIS A 686 -6.50 21.76 -4.83
N ILE A 687 -5.87 22.61 -5.65
CA ILE A 687 -6.05 24.06 -5.56
C ILE A 687 -7.53 24.38 -5.74
N SER A 688 -8.12 25.00 -4.71
CA SER A 688 -9.55 25.27 -4.64
C SER A 688 -9.82 26.76 -4.36
N PRO A 689 -10.82 27.36 -5.10
CA PRO A 689 -11.65 26.76 -6.16
C PRO A 689 -10.85 26.43 -7.41
N GLU A 690 -11.33 25.39 -8.15
CA GLU A 690 -10.70 24.97 -9.41
C GLU A 690 -10.86 26.02 -10.56
N ALA A 691 -10.06 25.90 -11.61
CA ALA A 691 -10.12 26.81 -12.76
C ALA A 691 -11.52 26.86 -13.40
N TYR A 692 -12.20 25.73 -13.55
CA TYR A 692 -13.51 25.63 -14.16
C TYR A 692 -14.59 26.46 -13.41
N GLU A 693 -14.48 26.56 -12.10
CA GLU A 693 -15.35 27.38 -11.24
C GLU A 693 -14.97 28.87 -11.26
N GLY A 694 -13.99 29.28 -12.05
CA GLY A 694 -13.44 30.63 -12.05
C GLY A 694 -12.52 30.91 -10.84
N GLY A 695 -11.94 29.87 -10.26
CA GLY A 695 -10.93 29.99 -9.21
C GLY A 695 -9.68 30.73 -9.69
N PRO A 696 -8.89 31.31 -8.77
CA PRO A 696 -7.73 32.15 -9.11
C PRO A 696 -6.69 31.46 -10.02
N ILE A 697 -6.52 30.15 -9.91
CA ILE A 697 -5.64 29.37 -10.80
C ILE A 697 -6.07 29.52 -12.28
N GLY A 698 -7.39 29.64 -12.56
CA GLY A 698 -7.92 29.86 -13.89
C GLY A 698 -7.64 31.26 -14.44
N LEU A 699 -7.33 32.22 -13.56
CA LEU A 699 -7.08 33.63 -13.93
C LEU A 699 -5.61 33.92 -14.22
N LEU A 700 -4.71 32.98 -13.96
CA LEU A 700 -3.27 33.13 -14.23
C LEU A 700 -3.00 33.31 -15.73
N LYS A 701 -2.04 34.17 -16.06
CA LYS A 701 -1.48 34.32 -17.39
C LYS A 701 -0.01 33.87 -17.40
N GLN A 702 0.45 33.46 -18.57
CA GLN A 702 1.85 33.02 -18.75
C GLN A 702 2.82 34.10 -18.23
N GLY A 703 3.74 33.69 -17.33
CA GLY A 703 4.75 34.56 -16.74
C GLY A 703 4.31 35.30 -15.47
N ASP A 704 3.05 35.17 -15.03
CA ASP A 704 2.65 35.69 -13.69
C ASP A 704 3.52 35.10 -12.60
N ILE A 705 3.87 35.91 -11.63
CA ILE A 705 4.74 35.47 -10.52
C ILE A 705 3.90 34.82 -9.43
N VAL A 706 4.22 33.57 -9.14
CA VAL A 706 3.63 32.81 -8.02
C VAL A 706 4.65 32.70 -6.90
N ARG A 707 4.19 32.91 -5.65
CA ARG A 707 4.97 32.79 -4.43
C ARG A 707 4.40 31.70 -3.56
N ILE A 708 5.25 30.76 -3.15
CA ILE A 708 4.92 29.64 -2.26
C ILE A 708 5.79 29.80 -1.01
N ASP A 709 5.14 30.04 0.14
CA ASP A 709 5.77 30.20 1.44
C ASP A 709 5.42 28.98 2.29
N PHE A 710 6.30 27.98 2.28
CA PHE A 710 6.05 26.70 2.94
C PHE A 710 5.92 26.81 4.46
N PRO A 711 6.82 27.54 5.19
CA PRO A 711 6.70 27.69 6.63
C PRO A 711 5.40 28.38 7.09
N ASN A 712 4.97 29.40 6.34
CA ASN A 712 3.75 30.14 6.65
C ASN A 712 2.50 29.52 5.99
N ARG A 713 2.64 28.38 5.27
CA ARG A 713 1.56 27.64 4.59
C ARG A 713 0.74 28.54 3.65
N LYS A 714 1.44 29.37 2.85
CA LYS A 714 0.82 30.32 1.94
C LYS A 714 1.17 30.04 0.49
N ILE A 715 0.19 30.29 -0.39
CA ILE A 715 0.37 30.24 -1.83
C ILE A 715 -0.35 31.43 -2.46
N ASP A 716 0.41 32.32 -3.07
CA ASP A 716 -0.08 33.59 -3.58
C ASP A 716 0.37 33.86 -5.02
N VAL A 717 -0.41 34.63 -5.72
CA VAL A 717 0.01 35.26 -6.97
C VAL A 717 0.31 36.74 -6.73
N VAL A 718 1.40 37.22 -7.32
CA VAL A 718 1.85 38.63 -7.16
C VAL A 718 1.09 39.51 -8.17
N LEU A 719 -0.22 39.70 -7.91
CA LEU A 719 -1.15 40.53 -8.63
C LEU A 719 -1.93 41.39 -7.66
N SER A 720 -2.44 42.54 -8.12
CA SER A 720 -3.37 43.33 -7.32
C SER A 720 -4.77 42.71 -7.31
N ASP A 721 -5.56 42.98 -6.25
CA ASP A 721 -6.95 42.53 -6.20
C ASP A 721 -7.80 43.08 -7.33
N SER A 722 -7.54 44.32 -7.74
CA SER A 722 -8.20 44.96 -8.90
C SER A 722 -7.92 44.20 -10.21
N GLU A 723 -6.69 43.75 -10.40
CA GLU A 723 -6.33 42.98 -11.60
C GLU A 723 -6.96 41.60 -11.61
N LEU A 724 -6.98 40.92 -10.47
CA LEU A 724 -7.67 39.62 -10.33
C LEU A 724 -9.18 39.76 -10.63
N GLU A 725 -9.83 40.79 -10.10
CA GLU A 725 -11.25 41.02 -10.34
C GLU A 725 -11.52 41.40 -11.84
N GLU A 726 -10.64 42.13 -12.48
CA GLU A 726 -10.76 42.37 -13.91
C GLU A 726 -10.63 41.13 -14.76
N ARG A 727 -9.63 40.26 -14.46
CA ARG A 727 -9.42 38.98 -15.13
C ARG A 727 -10.64 38.05 -14.90
N LYS A 728 -11.23 38.08 -13.70
CA LYS A 728 -12.42 37.31 -13.37
C LYS A 728 -13.63 37.69 -14.20
N LYS A 729 -13.84 38.98 -14.48
CA LYS A 729 -14.92 39.46 -15.36
C LYS A 729 -14.79 38.95 -16.81
N GLN A 730 -13.54 38.70 -17.24
CA GLN A 730 -13.25 38.21 -18.60
C GLN A 730 -13.14 36.70 -18.68
N PHE A 731 -13.14 36.02 -17.54
CA PHE A 731 -12.95 34.56 -17.48
C PHE A 731 -14.10 33.81 -18.15
N LYS A 732 -13.73 32.78 -18.93
CA LYS A 732 -14.64 31.81 -19.51
C LYS A 732 -14.13 30.40 -19.23
N PRO A 733 -14.93 29.52 -18.62
CA PRO A 733 -14.50 28.16 -18.38
C PRO A 733 -14.25 27.40 -19.68
N VAL A 734 -13.24 26.56 -19.68
CA VAL A 734 -12.93 25.65 -20.80
C VAL A 734 -14.07 24.63 -20.91
N LYS A 735 -14.75 24.61 -22.05
CA LYS A 735 -15.79 23.63 -22.32
C LYS A 735 -15.19 22.37 -22.93
N ARG A 736 -15.33 21.24 -22.24
CA ARG A 736 -15.01 19.91 -22.76
C ARG A 736 -16.30 19.17 -23.03
N GLU A 737 -16.48 18.62 -24.22
CA GLU A 737 -17.61 17.74 -24.53
C GLU A 737 -17.51 16.44 -23.76
N LEU A 738 -18.59 16.05 -23.09
CA LEU A 738 -18.66 14.87 -22.25
C LEU A 738 -19.94 14.11 -22.53
N THR A 739 -19.83 12.80 -22.44
CA THR A 739 -20.94 11.87 -22.59
C THR A 739 -21.04 10.91 -21.38
N GLY A 740 -22.18 10.23 -21.25
CA GLY A 740 -22.34 9.16 -20.29
C GLY A 740 -22.13 9.57 -18.84
N TRP A 741 -21.32 8.78 -18.13
CA TRP A 741 -21.09 8.96 -16.69
C TRP A 741 -20.40 10.28 -16.35
N LEU A 742 -19.35 10.64 -17.08
CA LEU A 742 -18.59 11.86 -16.80
C LEU A 742 -19.43 13.14 -16.96
N SER A 743 -20.40 13.15 -17.89
CA SER A 743 -21.33 14.28 -18.04
C SER A 743 -22.27 14.43 -16.82
N ARG A 744 -22.73 13.31 -16.26
CA ARG A 744 -23.55 13.32 -15.03
C ARG A 744 -22.72 13.72 -13.81
N TYR A 745 -21.52 13.13 -13.68
CA TYR A 745 -20.59 13.40 -12.58
C TYR A 745 -20.26 14.90 -12.48
N ARG A 746 -19.86 15.55 -13.60
CA ARG A 746 -19.56 17.00 -13.64
C ARG A 746 -20.68 17.86 -13.07
N LYS A 747 -21.94 17.50 -13.31
CA LYS A 747 -23.10 18.29 -12.85
C LYS A 747 -23.35 18.19 -11.35
N MET A 748 -22.88 17.12 -10.73
CA MET A 748 -23.20 16.80 -9.34
C MET A 748 -22.01 16.97 -8.40
N VAL A 749 -20.78 16.91 -8.92
CA VAL A 749 -19.58 16.88 -8.08
C VAL A 749 -19.30 18.24 -7.44
N THR A 750 -18.91 18.21 -6.16
CA THR A 750 -18.38 19.37 -5.42
C THR A 750 -16.90 19.57 -5.72
N ASN A 751 -16.33 20.69 -5.29
CA ASN A 751 -14.89 20.93 -5.43
C ASN A 751 -14.03 20.07 -4.47
N ALA A 752 -12.70 20.12 -4.65
CA ALA A 752 -11.76 19.31 -3.90
C ALA A 752 -11.73 19.62 -2.40
N SER A 753 -11.95 20.90 -1.99
CA SER A 753 -11.99 21.28 -0.57
C SER A 753 -13.18 20.66 0.20
N LYS A 754 -14.16 20.11 -0.52
CA LYS A 754 -15.33 19.39 0.01
C LYS A 754 -15.26 17.88 -0.26
N GLY A 755 -14.08 17.35 -0.62
CA GLY A 755 -13.85 15.93 -0.89
C GLY A 755 -14.28 15.47 -2.27
N ALA A 756 -14.66 16.36 -3.20
CA ALA A 756 -15.16 16.07 -4.56
C ALA A 756 -16.26 14.98 -4.52
N THR A 757 -17.23 15.15 -3.62
CA THR A 757 -18.39 14.26 -3.45
C THR A 757 -19.55 14.70 -4.34
N LEU A 758 -20.48 13.81 -4.61
CA LEU A 758 -21.70 14.19 -5.32
C LEU A 758 -22.65 14.97 -4.39
N ASN A 759 -23.26 16.04 -4.93
CA ASN A 759 -24.40 16.68 -4.30
C ASN A 759 -25.63 15.78 -4.52
N GLY A 760 -26.18 15.25 -3.44
CA GLY A 760 -27.41 14.49 -3.42
C GLY A 760 -28.55 15.32 -2.89
#